data_fe979589f7745f04bdd807f567cdba68
#
_entry.id   fe979589f7745f04bdd807f567cdba68
#
_cell.length_a   1.000
_cell.length_b   1.000
_cell.length_c   1.000
_cell.angle_alpha   90.00
_cell.angle_beta   90.00
_cell.angle_gamma   90.00
#
_symmetry.space_group_name_H-M   'P 1'
#
loop_
_entity.id
_entity.type
_entity.pdbx_description
1 polymer ?
#
loop_
_entity_poly.entity_id
_entity_poly.type
_entity_poly.pdbx_seq_one_letter_code
_entity_poly.pdbx_strand_id
1 'polypeptide(L)'
;MARANCCSIATIGLQHYHSGAAKLPPRYNARLFYERRTIVDVSEILAGLNERQREAVTHPARALRVIAGAGSGKTRVLVQRMQWLMAVDGVSPYGLLALTFTNKATREMRQRLEAALQRPMGQLWMGTFHGICHRILRRHAPLMQWPEQFIIMDSDDQLRLVKRMMRARQWDEAVMKPKNMVWQINAYKEEGLRAEAVPPTPHPGELAVREFYHDYEKLCRQQGTMDFAELLLLTVELFTHHPDVLQHYQQRFHSVLVDEFQDTNALQYRLVQQLCAGGAQLFVVGDDDQSIYGWRGARVENILQLERDFPSLATIRLEQNYRSTQTILDAANAVIAQNQNRLGKTLWSDGQRGAAVRIYPAINEMDEARYVCEHIQRWHAGGGRYDESAILYRSNAQSRVFEEMLLQHRLPYRVYGGLRFFERAEIKDALAYLRLARYRDDDGAVERIINTPPRGIGQKTLTDLRQFAQQAGVPLWHVLTDDAQIARHFSGRARNALREFTLLIEQIAAKLATEPSLKKALETVVHDTGLYAALESEGSEQAEARRENLDELINAGSYIDLSTDPASDRIMDFLADAALDAGDGQAEEGSDSIQLMTLHSAKGLEFPNVYIVGMEEGMFPTQRAIESPDKLEEERRLAYVGMTRAERELTLCFAERRRFQGQENYPQPSRFIHEIPEELTEAVRPMVYSGISKMRRQTPATAANASTAPYRIGDSVRHRKFGEGCVMALEGNGEHLRALINFRDAGEKWLVLAYAKLEKI
;
A
#
# COMPACT_ATOMS: atom_id res chain seq x y z
N MET A 1 -18.55 42.34 -46.60
CA MET A 1 -19.17 41.30 -47.40
C MET A 1 -18.57 39.97 -46.96
N ALA A 2 -19.36 39.17 -46.38
CA ALA A 2 -19.50 37.72 -46.18
C ALA A 2 -19.98 37.40 -44.76
N ARG A 3 -21.26 37.64 -44.55
CA ARG A 3 -22.06 36.94 -43.51
C ARG A 3 -22.94 35.96 -44.25
N ALA A 4 -23.17 34.82 -43.63
CA ALA A 4 -24.12 33.76 -43.94
C ALA A 4 -23.44 32.45 -44.37
N ASN A 5 -23.43 31.52 -43.38
CA ASN A 5 -23.96 30.17 -43.60
C ASN A 5 -23.57 29.30 -42.37
N CYS A 6 -24.46 29.24 -41.42
CA CYS A 6 -24.54 28.13 -40.45
C CYS A 6 -25.89 28.20 -39.69
N CYS A 7 -26.97 27.94 -40.45
CA CYS A 7 -28.30 27.71 -39.88
C CYS A 7 -29.05 26.80 -40.85
N SER A 8 -28.88 25.51 -40.73
CA SER A 8 -29.75 24.52 -41.37
C SER A 8 -29.29 23.12 -40.96
N ILE A 9 -29.75 22.64 -39.84
CA ILE A 9 -29.99 21.21 -39.53
C ILE A 9 -30.63 21.19 -38.12
N ALA A 10 -31.91 21.44 -38.04
CA ALA A 10 -32.74 21.04 -36.91
C ALA A 10 -34.23 21.30 -37.22
N THR A 11 -34.76 20.62 -38.22
CA THR A 11 -36.22 20.53 -38.42
C THR A 11 -36.53 19.30 -39.25
N ILE A 12 -36.61 18.15 -38.65
CA ILE A 12 -37.35 16.97 -39.14
C ILE A 12 -37.69 16.11 -37.92
N GLY A 13 -38.98 15.92 -37.68
CA GLY A 13 -39.43 14.78 -36.86
C GLY A 13 -40.40 15.07 -35.73
N LEU A 14 -41.53 15.79 -36.00
CA LEU A 14 -42.69 15.73 -35.14
C LEU A 14 -43.94 15.58 -36.01
N GLN A 15 -44.31 14.36 -36.31
CA GLN A 15 -45.69 14.02 -36.68
C GLN A 15 -46.05 12.58 -36.35
N HIS A 16 -47.16 12.47 -35.65
CA HIS A 16 -48.03 11.30 -35.42
C HIS A 16 -47.61 10.17 -34.47
N TYR A 17 -48.28 10.22 -33.29
CA TYR A 17 -49.11 9.09 -32.90
C TYR A 17 -50.16 9.57 -31.87
N HIS A 18 -51.43 9.53 -32.31
CA HIS A 18 -52.60 9.69 -31.48
C HIS A 18 -53.16 8.31 -31.08
N SER A 19 -53.75 8.27 -29.87
CA SER A 19 -54.77 7.37 -29.35
C SER A 19 -54.33 6.19 -28.51
N GLY A 20 -54.81 6.23 -27.24
CA GLY A 20 -54.79 5.08 -26.33
C GLY A 20 -54.86 5.54 -24.87
N ALA A 21 -56.04 5.97 -24.39
CA ALA A 21 -56.25 6.37 -22.99
C ALA A 21 -56.31 5.19 -22.04
N ALA A 22 -55.40 5.11 -21.07
CA ALA A 22 -55.56 4.33 -19.84
C ALA A 22 -55.29 5.25 -18.64
N LYS A 23 -56.19 5.31 -17.70
CA LYS A 23 -56.25 6.19 -16.53
C LYS A 23 -55.13 5.93 -15.54
N LEU A 24 -54.33 6.95 -15.24
CA LEU A 24 -53.38 7.01 -14.14
C LEU A 24 -54.01 7.80 -12.95
N PRO A 25 -53.71 7.44 -11.68
CA PRO A 25 -54.19 8.15 -10.50
C PRO A 25 -53.43 9.50 -10.30
N PRO A 26 -54.00 10.43 -9.47
CA PRO A 26 -53.70 11.84 -9.60
C PRO A 26 -52.49 12.34 -8.83
N ARG A 27 -51.82 13.31 -9.44
CA ARG A 27 -51.07 14.41 -8.84
C ARG A 27 -49.69 14.11 -8.24
N TYR A 28 -48.69 14.14 -9.09
CA TYR A 28 -47.45 14.87 -8.78
C TYR A 28 -47.33 16.07 -9.74
N ASN A 29 -47.19 17.25 -9.17
CA ASN A 29 -47.12 18.53 -9.88
C ASN A 29 -45.89 18.57 -10.82
N ALA A 30 -46.07 18.27 -12.11
CA ALA A 30 -45.08 18.41 -13.18
C ALA A 30 -44.90 19.87 -13.64
N ARG A 31 -45.21 20.87 -12.80
CA ARG A 31 -45.21 22.29 -13.22
C ARG A 31 -44.08 23.15 -12.66
N LEU A 32 -43.04 22.56 -12.05
CA LEU A 32 -41.92 23.36 -11.48
C LEU A 32 -40.55 23.12 -12.09
N PHE A 33 -40.44 22.39 -13.21
CA PHE A 33 -39.12 22.10 -13.83
C PHE A 33 -38.99 22.63 -15.28
N TYR A 34 -39.83 23.58 -15.72
CA TYR A 34 -39.68 24.21 -17.03
C TYR A 34 -39.48 25.74 -16.90
N GLU A 35 -38.46 26.14 -16.14
CA GLU A 35 -38.01 27.53 -16.20
C GLU A 35 -36.47 27.59 -16.32
N ARG A 36 -36.11 28.25 -17.43
CA ARG A 36 -34.76 28.60 -17.92
C ARG A 36 -33.95 27.42 -18.49
N ARG A 37 -34.12 27.23 -19.80
CA ARG A 37 -32.98 26.88 -20.66
C ARG A 37 -31.98 28.03 -20.51
N THR A 38 -31.13 28.00 -19.49
CA THR A 38 -29.85 28.65 -19.53
C THR A 38 -29.14 27.99 -20.71
N ILE A 39 -28.80 28.76 -21.72
CA ILE A 39 -27.88 28.32 -22.75
C ILE A 39 -26.63 27.94 -21.97
N VAL A 40 -26.41 26.64 -21.76
CA VAL A 40 -25.19 26.15 -21.12
C VAL A 40 -24.10 26.47 -22.13
N ASP A 41 -23.21 27.36 -21.78
CA ASP A 41 -22.05 27.63 -22.64
C ASP A 41 -21.15 26.41 -22.62
N VAL A 42 -21.29 25.56 -23.63
CA VAL A 42 -20.51 24.34 -23.81
C VAL A 42 -19.02 24.66 -23.89
N SER A 43 -18.69 25.91 -24.28
CA SER A 43 -17.30 26.39 -24.32
C SER A 43 -16.64 26.37 -22.95
N GLU A 44 -17.37 26.65 -21.86
CA GLU A 44 -16.83 26.58 -20.50
C GLU A 44 -16.48 25.15 -20.07
N ILE A 45 -17.28 24.15 -20.48
CA ILE A 45 -17.02 22.73 -20.17
C ILE A 45 -15.70 22.27 -20.84
N LEU A 46 -15.42 22.76 -22.03
CA LEU A 46 -14.25 22.39 -22.82
C LEU A 46 -13.06 23.33 -22.65
N ALA A 47 -13.24 24.43 -21.91
CA ALA A 47 -12.19 25.41 -21.68
C ALA A 47 -10.98 24.80 -20.97
N GLY A 48 -9.78 25.09 -21.47
CA GLY A 48 -8.53 24.65 -20.89
C GLY A 48 -8.26 23.14 -20.98
N LEU A 49 -9.06 22.36 -21.74
CA LEU A 49 -8.74 20.99 -22.10
C LEU A 49 -7.86 20.95 -23.36
N ASN A 50 -6.89 20.01 -23.38
CA ASN A 50 -6.19 19.66 -24.60
C ASN A 50 -7.10 18.86 -25.56
N GLU A 51 -6.61 18.62 -26.78
CA GLU A 51 -7.38 17.94 -27.82
C GLU A 51 -7.85 16.55 -27.39
N ARG A 52 -6.97 15.72 -26.79
CA ARG A 52 -7.30 14.36 -26.31
C ARG A 52 -8.26 14.37 -25.14
N GLN A 53 -8.12 15.33 -24.25
CA GLN A 53 -9.07 15.50 -23.14
C GLN A 53 -10.46 15.91 -23.66
N ARG A 54 -10.53 16.84 -24.64
CA ARG A 54 -11.79 17.21 -25.29
C ARG A 54 -12.42 16.02 -25.98
N GLU A 55 -11.64 15.25 -26.72
CA GLU A 55 -12.08 14.01 -27.36
C GLU A 55 -12.70 13.06 -26.33
N ALA A 56 -12.02 12.81 -25.20
CA ALA A 56 -12.52 11.94 -24.12
C ALA A 56 -13.83 12.47 -23.50
N VAL A 57 -13.94 13.78 -23.27
CA VAL A 57 -15.13 14.40 -22.69
C VAL A 57 -16.34 14.34 -23.61
N THR A 58 -16.15 14.49 -24.91
CA THR A 58 -17.24 14.60 -25.91
C THR A 58 -17.53 13.31 -26.67
N HIS A 59 -16.76 12.24 -26.43
CA HIS A 59 -16.82 11.00 -27.21
C HIS A 59 -18.20 10.32 -27.16
N PRO A 60 -18.79 9.96 -28.30
CA PRO A 60 -20.16 9.41 -28.38
C PRO A 60 -20.24 7.91 -28.11
N ALA A 61 -19.11 7.20 -27.97
CA ALA A 61 -19.12 5.74 -27.77
C ALA A 61 -19.89 5.34 -26.50
N ARG A 62 -20.58 4.21 -26.59
CA ARG A 62 -21.28 3.61 -25.45
C ARG A 62 -20.34 3.09 -24.37
N ALA A 63 -19.16 2.63 -24.75
CA ALA A 63 -18.11 2.23 -23.85
C ALA A 63 -16.82 2.96 -24.23
N LEU A 64 -16.22 3.68 -23.27
CA LEU A 64 -14.99 4.41 -23.46
C LEU A 64 -14.01 4.11 -22.33
N ARG A 65 -12.82 3.66 -22.70
CA ARG A 65 -11.67 3.50 -21.82
C ARG A 65 -10.71 4.67 -22.05
N VAL A 66 -10.45 5.42 -21.00
CA VAL A 66 -9.45 6.49 -21.00
C VAL A 66 -8.22 6.00 -20.23
N ILE A 67 -7.14 5.71 -20.96
CA ILE A 67 -5.84 5.37 -20.38
C ILE A 67 -5.16 6.70 -20.08
N ALA A 68 -5.15 7.08 -18.80
CA ALA A 68 -4.73 8.41 -18.38
C ALA A 68 -3.52 8.32 -17.46
N GLY A 69 -2.36 8.69 -17.95
CA GLY A 69 -1.12 8.65 -17.18
C GLY A 69 -1.13 9.56 -15.95
N ALA A 70 -0.07 9.46 -15.14
CA ALA A 70 0.12 10.34 -13.99
C ALA A 70 0.07 11.82 -14.45
N GLY A 71 -0.58 12.69 -13.67
CA GLY A 71 -0.62 14.13 -13.94
C GLY A 71 -1.33 14.54 -15.26
N SER A 72 -2.04 13.63 -15.95
CA SER A 72 -2.74 13.93 -17.22
C SER A 72 -4.13 14.54 -17.05
N GLY A 73 -4.58 14.79 -15.81
CA GLY A 73 -5.88 15.39 -15.52
C GLY A 73 -7.05 14.41 -15.50
N LYS A 74 -6.84 13.15 -15.08
CA LYS A 74 -7.88 12.11 -14.91
C LYS A 74 -9.17 12.62 -14.29
N THR A 75 -9.10 13.15 -13.09
CA THR A 75 -10.26 13.65 -12.35
C THR A 75 -10.95 14.83 -13.05
N ARG A 76 -10.16 15.69 -13.71
CA ARG A 76 -10.70 16.82 -14.50
C ARG A 76 -11.55 16.32 -15.67
N VAL A 77 -11.04 15.38 -16.44
CA VAL A 77 -11.76 14.77 -17.56
C VAL A 77 -13.04 14.08 -17.09
N LEU A 78 -12.99 13.39 -15.96
CA LEU A 78 -14.14 12.69 -15.39
C LEU A 78 -15.24 13.66 -14.91
N VAL A 79 -14.87 14.75 -14.24
CA VAL A 79 -15.79 15.81 -13.83
C VAL A 79 -16.42 16.51 -15.04
N GLN A 80 -15.62 16.85 -16.05
CA GLN A 80 -16.12 17.51 -17.27
C GLN A 80 -16.96 16.56 -18.13
N ARG A 81 -16.66 15.25 -18.15
CA ARG A 81 -17.55 14.25 -18.78
C ARG A 81 -18.93 14.22 -18.11
N MET A 82 -18.98 14.26 -16.77
CA MET A 82 -20.27 14.33 -16.05
C MET A 82 -21.04 15.62 -16.40
N GLN A 83 -20.35 16.75 -16.49
CA GLN A 83 -20.97 18.01 -16.92
C GLN A 83 -21.51 17.91 -18.34
N TRP A 84 -20.73 17.36 -19.26
CA TRP A 84 -21.12 17.14 -20.65
C TRP A 84 -22.37 16.26 -20.75
N LEU A 85 -22.37 15.11 -20.07
CA LEU A 85 -23.51 14.20 -20.05
C LEU A 85 -24.79 14.89 -19.54
N MET A 86 -24.69 15.75 -18.53
CA MET A 86 -25.85 16.48 -18.00
C MET A 86 -26.28 17.64 -18.88
N ALA A 87 -25.34 18.42 -19.41
CA ALA A 87 -25.62 19.66 -20.12
C ALA A 87 -25.96 19.44 -21.60
N VAL A 88 -25.26 18.52 -22.26
CA VAL A 88 -25.36 18.27 -23.70
C VAL A 88 -26.21 17.05 -24.01
N ASP A 89 -25.91 15.93 -23.36
CA ASP A 89 -26.62 14.68 -23.61
C ASP A 89 -27.94 14.60 -22.81
N GLY A 90 -28.22 15.60 -21.95
CA GLY A 90 -29.49 15.72 -21.21
C GLY A 90 -29.67 14.62 -20.13
N VAL A 91 -28.61 13.96 -19.72
CA VAL A 91 -28.69 12.91 -18.70
C VAL A 91 -29.02 13.54 -17.34
N SER A 92 -30.08 13.07 -16.72
CA SER A 92 -30.44 13.51 -15.36
C SER A 92 -29.31 13.19 -14.37
N PRO A 93 -29.02 14.06 -13.38
CA PRO A 93 -28.10 13.73 -12.30
C PRO A 93 -28.42 12.40 -11.59
N TYR A 94 -29.70 12.02 -11.53
CA TYR A 94 -30.16 10.73 -10.98
C TYR A 94 -29.78 9.53 -11.86
N GLY A 95 -29.51 9.75 -13.13
CA GLY A 95 -29.10 8.74 -14.10
C GLY A 95 -27.60 8.55 -14.20
N LEU A 96 -26.80 9.28 -13.40
CA LEU A 96 -25.35 9.14 -13.34
C LEU A 96 -24.96 8.32 -12.11
N LEU A 97 -24.07 7.34 -12.32
CA LEU A 97 -23.35 6.61 -11.30
C LEU A 97 -21.85 6.88 -11.44
N ALA A 98 -21.23 7.45 -10.43
CA ALA A 98 -19.80 7.68 -10.38
C ALA A 98 -19.14 6.87 -9.25
N LEU A 99 -18.25 5.97 -9.61
CA LEU A 99 -17.55 5.04 -8.70
C LEU A 99 -16.10 5.47 -8.54
N THR A 100 -15.64 5.54 -7.29
CA THR A 100 -14.26 5.88 -6.94
C THR A 100 -13.67 4.83 -6.02
N PHE A 101 -12.34 4.88 -5.83
CA PHE A 101 -11.66 3.94 -4.94
C PHE A 101 -11.66 4.43 -3.48
N THR A 102 -11.63 5.74 -3.23
CA THR A 102 -11.54 6.32 -1.88
C THR A 102 -12.60 7.37 -1.61
N ASN A 103 -12.97 7.51 -0.32
CA ASN A 103 -13.90 8.56 0.12
C ASN A 103 -13.33 9.98 -0.10
N LYS A 104 -11.99 10.14 -0.06
CA LYS A 104 -11.31 11.40 -0.37
C LYS A 104 -11.54 11.79 -1.83
N ALA A 105 -11.28 10.87 -2.77
CA ALA A 105 -11.52 11.08 -4.19
C ALA A 105 -13.00 11.41 -4.48
N THR A 106 -13.94 10.71 -3.82
CA THR A 106 -15.37 11.02 -3.92
C THR A 106 -15.69 12.45 -3.49
N ARG A 107 -15.15 12.89 -2.35
CA ARG A 107 -15.42 14.26 -1.82
C ARG A 107 -14.83 15.32 -2.76
N GLU A 108 -13.61 15.14 -3.19
CA GLU A 108 -12.94 16.08 -4.09
C GLU A 108 -13.66 16.18 -5.44
N MET A 109 -14.03 15.06 -6.04
CA MET A 109 -14.78 15.01 -7.30
C MET A 109 -16.13 15.70 -7.15
N ARG A 110 -16.85 15.47 -6.04
CA ARG A 110 -18.11 16.12 -5.74
C ARG A 110 -17.96 17.64 -5.60
N GLN A 111 -16.96 18.10 -4.83
CA GLN A 111 -16.70 19.52 -4.63
C GLN A 111 -16.38 20.22 -5.98
N ARG A 112 -15.57 19.61 -6.82
CA ARG A 112 -15.24 20.15 -8.15
C ARG A 112 -16.48 20.22 -9.05
N LEU A 113 -17.33 19.20 -9.01
CA LEU A 113 -18.57 19.18 -9.79
C LEU A 113 -19.57 20.23 -9.30
N GLU A 114 -19.78 20.35 -7.97
CA GLU A 114 -20.66 21.34 -7.37
C GLU A 114 -20.20 22.77 -7.62
N ALA A 115 -18.89 23.01 -7.54
CA ALA A 115 -18.30 24.31 -7.88
C ALA A 115 -18.54 24.70 -9.35
N ALA A 116 -18.35 23.73 -10.26
CA ALA A 116 -18.55 23.97 -11.68
C ALA A 116 -20.01 24.17 -12.06
N LEU A 117 -20.94 23.46 -11.41
CA LEU A 117 -22.38 23.57 -11.66
C LEU A 117 -23.07 24.66 -10.81
N GLN A 118 -22.35 25.26 -9.88
CA GLN A 118 -22.84 26.27 -8.92
C GLN A 118 -24.12 25.82 -8.18
N ARG A 119 -24.24 24.53 -7.92
CA ARG A 119 -25.37 23.95 -7.20
C ARG A 119 -24.98 22.68 -6.43
N PRO A 120 -25.62 22.40 -5.28
CA PRO A 120 -25.41 21.16 -4.54
C PRO A 120 -25.83 19.93 -5.35
N MET A 121 -25.04 18.84 -5.29
CA MET A 121 -25.27 17.59 -5.99
C MET A 121 -25.51 16.41 -5.03
N GLY A 122 -26.13 16.67 -3.86
CA GLY A 122 -26.36 15.68 -2.81
C GLY A 122 -27.12 14.42 -3.21
N GLN A 123 -27.87 14.47 -4.31
CA GLN A 123 -28.68 13.35 -4.81
C GLN A 123 -27.95 12.48 -5.85
N LEU A 124 -26.74 12.88 -6.29
CA LEU A 124 -25.95 12.14 -7.24
C LEU A 124 -25.47 10.80 -6.62
N TRP A 125 -25.56 9.73 -7.40
CA TRP A 125 -24.99 8.45 -7.03
C TRP A 125 -23.47 8.47 -7.29
N MET A 126 -22.75 9.05 -6.34
CA MET A 126 -21.30 9.15 -6.34
C MET A 126 -20.75 8.63 -5.02
N GLY A 127 -19.83 7.69 -5.08
CA GLY A 127 -19.26 7.07 -3.90
C GLY A 127 -18.24 5.98 -4.22
N THR A 128 -17.69 5.38 -3.16
CA THR A 128 -16.87 4.18 -3.31
C THR A 128 -17.74 2.97 -3.67
N PHE A 129 -17.17 1.93 -4.28
CA PHE A 129 -17.88 0.69 -4.57
C PHE A 129 -18.64 0.17 -3.35
N HIS A 130 -17.99 0.06 -2.20
CA HIS A 130 -18.61 -0.39 -0.94
C HIS A 130 -19.76 0.52 -0.49
N GLY A 131 -19.58 1.84 -0.59
CA GLY A 131 -20.61 2.81 -0.24
C GLY A 131 -21.86 2.70 -1.12
N ILE A 132 -21.68 2.46 -2.41
CA ILE A 132 -22.79 2.25 -3.35
C ILE A 132 -23.48 0.90 -3.09
N CYS A 133 -22.71 -0.18 -2.88
CA CYS A 133 -23.26 -1.50 -2.50
C CYS A 133 -24.07 -1.40 -1.19
N HIS A 134 -23.51 -0.77 -0.18
CA HIS A 134 -24.23 -0.52 1.07
C HIS A 134 -25.58 0.20 0.84
N ARG A 135 -25.58 1.26 0.01
CA ARG A 135 -26.81 2.01 -0.31
C ARG A 135 -27.86 1.15 -1.05
N ILE A 136 -27.43 0.24 -1.91
CA ILE A 136 -28.29 -0.73 -2.60
C ILE A 136 -28.84 -1.74 -1.59
N LEU A 137 -27.98 -2.37 -0.80
CA LEU A 137 -28.35 -3.41 0.14
C LEU A 137 -29.29 -2.92 1.25
N ARG A 138 -29.15 -1.66 1.72
CA ARG A 138 -30.10 -1.04 2.68
C ARG A 138 -31.55 -1.04 2.20
N ARG A 139 -31.79 -1.17 0.89
CA ARG A 139 -33.13 -1.20 0.30
C ARG A 139 -33.60 -2.61 -0.04
N HIS A 140 -32.67 -3.53 -0.24
CA HIS A 140 -32.97 -4.84 -0.84
C HIS A 140 -32.47 -6.04 -0.04
N ALA A 141 -31.76 -5.84 1.08
CA ALA A 141 -31.22 -6.93 1.90
C ALA A 141 -32.25 -8.00 2.30
N PRO A 142 -33.52 -7.65 2.61
CA PRO A 142 -34.54 -8.65 2.93
C PRO A 142 -34.80 -9.67 1.82
N LEU A 143 -34.64 -9.28 0.53
CA LEU A 143 -34.76 -10.20 -0.60
C LEU A 143 -33.70 -11.31 -0.56
N MET A 144 -32.55 -11.00 0.05
CA MET A 144 -31.42 -11.92 0.23
C MET A 144 -31.40 -12.58 1.61
N GLN A 145 -32.53 -12.53 2.33
CA GLN A 145 -32.69 -13.08 3.69
C GLN A 145 -31.71 -12.45 4.72
N TRP A 146 -31.40 -11.18 4.55
CA TRP A 146 -30.68 -10.38 5.52
C TRP A 146 -31.63 -9.40 6.23
N PRO A 147 -31.36 -9.05 7.50
CA PRO A 147 -32.12 -8.02 8.19
C PRO A 147 -32.09 -6.70 7.42
N GLU A 148 -33.20 -5.97 7.45
CA GLU A 148 -33.27 -4.62 6.88
C GLU A 148 -32.22 -3.67 7.48
N GLN A 149 -31.96 -3.82 8.78
CA GLN A 149 -30.92 -3.11 9.49
C GLN A 149 -29.77 -4.07 9.82
N PHE A 150 -28.80 -4.15 8.95
CA PHE A 150 -27.55 -4.88 9.19
C PHE A 150 -26.44 -3.94 9.63
N ILE A 151 -25.45 -4.50 10.34
CA ILE A 151 -24.26 -3.78 10.84
C ILE A 151 -23.06 -4.15 9.98
N ILE A 152 -22.27 -3.14 9.58
CA ILE A 152 -21.00 -3.37 8.88
C ILE A 152 -19.91 -3.57 9.93
N MET A 153 -19.21 -4.69 9.85
CA MET A 153 -18.04 -4.99 10.68
C MET A 153 -16.79 -4.36 10.05
N ASP A 154 -15.99 -3.73 10.87
CA ASP A 154 -14.61 -3.39 10.48
C ASP A 154 -13.69 -4.63 10.53
N SER A 155 -12.42 -4.46 10.11
CA SER A 155 -11.46 -5.56 10.08
C SER A 155 -11.15 -6.12 11.47
N ASP A 156 -11.19 -5.30 12.52
CA ASP A 156 -10.94 -5.72 13.90
C ASP A 156 -12.14 -6.47 14.46
N ASP A 157 -13.35 -6.04 14.13
CA ASP A 157 -14.59 -6.76 14.49
C ASP A 157 -14.65 -8.13 13.82
N GLN A 158 -14.31 -8.18 12.52
CA GLN A 158 -14.22 -9.45 11.78
C GLN A 158 -13.20 -10.39 12.41
N LEU A 159 -12.01 -9.90 12.74
CA LEU A 159 -10.98 -10.70 13.39
C LEU A 159 -11.40 -11.19 14.78
N ARG A 160 -12.07 -10.34 15.58
CA ARG A 160 -12.61 -10.73 16.89
C ARG A 160 -13.67 -11.84 16.75
N LEU A 161 -14.54 -11.73 15.76
CA LEU A 161 -15.55 -12.75 15.48
C LEU A 161 -14.89 -14.10 15.13
N VAL A 162 -13.94 -14.08 14.19
CA VAL A 162 -13.20 -15.28 13.76
C VAL A 162 -12.45 -15.93 14.94
N LYS A 163 -11.73 -15.14 15.76
CA LYS A 163 -11.08 -15.65 16.98
C LYS A 163 -12.06 -16.32 17.92
N ARG A 164 -13.22 -15.73 18.16
CA ARG A 164 -14.26 -16.31 19.02
C ARG A 164 -14.77 -17.65 18.48
N MET A 165 -15.00 -17.73 17.15
CA MET A 165 -15.45 -18.97 16.51
C MET A 165 -14.40 -20.07 16.54
N MET A 166 -13.12 -19.74 16.33
CA MET A 166 -12.01 -20.69 16.41
C MET A 166 -11.87 -21.27 17.82
N ARG A 167 -11.97 -20.42 18.85
CA ARG A 167 -11.95 -20.85 20.26
C ARG A 167 -13.12 -21.75 20.60
N ALA A 168 -14.32 -21.44 20.11
CA ALA A 168 -15.49 -22.29 20.31
C ALA A 168 -15.32 -23.70 19.71
N ARG A 169 -14.54 -23.85 18.64
CA ARG A 169 -14.18 -25.12 18.00
C ARG A 169 -12.93 -25.77 18.61
N GLN A 170 -12.32 -25.13 19.63
CA GLN A 170 -11.07 -25.59 20.25
C GLN A 170 -9.91 -25.73 19.24
N TRP A 171 -9.91 -24.88 18.21
CA TRP A 171 -8.82 -24.86 17.23
C TRP A 171 -7.59 -24.21 17.84
N ASP A 172 -6.44 -24.83 17.57
CA ASP A 172 -5.15 -24.29 17.99
C ASP A 172 -4.78 -23.08 17.09
N GLU A 173 -4.75 -21.90 17.72
CA GLU A 173 -4.35 -20.66 17.05
C GLU A 173 -2.89 -20.70 16.52
N ALA A 174 -2.05 -21.63 17.04
CA ALA A 174 -0.68 -21.82 16.55
C ALA A 174 -0.65 -22.60 15.23
N VAL A 175 -1.63 -23.48 14.97
CA VAL A 175 -1.73 -24.26 13.72
C VAL A 175 -2.46 -23.46 12.66
N MET A 176 -3.57 -22.81 13.02
CA MET A 176 -4.38 -21.99 12.12
C MET A 176 -4.51 -20.57 12.70
N LYS A 177 -3.82 -19.62 12.10
CA LYS A 177 -3.83 -18.24 12.57
C LYS A 177 -5.15 -17.55 12.22
N PRO A 178 -5.82 -16.86 13.17
CA PRO A 178 -7.09 -16.18 12.93
C PRO A 178 -7.04 -15.18 11.75
N LYS A 179 -5.93 -14.47 11.59
CA LYS A 179 -5.75 -13.52 10.47
C LYS A 179 -5.68 -14.22 9.11
N ASN A 180 -5.04 -15.39 9.06
CA ASN A 180 -5.00 -16.19 7.83
C ASN A 180 -6.40 -16.69 7.46
N MET A 181 -7.20 -17.05 8.47
CA MET A 181 -8.61 -17.43 8.25
C MET A 181 -9.43 -16.25 7.70
N VAL A 182 -9.29 -15.06 8.29
CA VAL A 182 -9.94 -13.83 7.78
C VAL A 182 -9.51 -13.57 6.33
N TRP A 183 -8.21 -13.62 6.07
CA TRP A 183 -7.67 -13.41 4.72
C TRP A 183 -8.26 -14.41 3.71
N GLN A 184 -8.30 -15.69 4.07
CA GLN A 184 -8.82 -16.73 3.20
C GLN A 184 -10.32 -16.58 2.91
N ILE A 185 -11.13 -16.24 3.93
CA ILE A 185 -12.57 -15.95 3.77
C ILE A 185 -12.75 -14.75 2.82
N ASN A 186 -12.01 -13.67 3.03
CA ASN A 186 -12.12 -12.50 2.19
C ASN A 186 -11.69 -12.80 0.75
N ALA A 187 -10.60 -13.58 0.56
CA ALA A 187 -10.15 -14.00 -0.76
C ALA A 187 -11.22 -14.80 -1.51
N TYR A 188 -11.87 -15.77 -0.86
CA TYR A 188 -12.99 -16.51 -1.47
C TYR A 188 -14.16 -15.58 -1.84
N LYS A 189 -14.53 -14.67 -0.96
CA LYS A 189 -15.60 -13.69 -1.24
C LYS A 189 -15.25 -12.77 -2.41
N GLU A 190 -14.02 -12.27 -2.47
CA GLU A 190 -13.54 -11.39 -3.55
C GLU A 190 -13.49 -12.10 -4.92
N GLU A 191 -13.30 -13.44 -4.91
CA GLU A 191 -13.46 -14.28 -6.10
C GLU A 191 -14.93 -14.58 -6.45
N GLY A 192 -15.88 -14.14 -5.64
CA GLY A 192 -17.31 -14.40 -5.83
C GLY A 192 -17.75 -15.80 -5.36
N LEU A 193 -16.98 -16.43 -4.47
CA LEU A 193 -17.24 -17.81 -4.01
C LEU A 193 -17.86 -17.80 -2.61
N ARG A 194 -19.04 -18.41 -2.50
CA ARG A 194 -19.62 -18.84 -1.22
C ARG A 194 -18.93 -20.12 -0.74
N ALA A 195 -19.03 -20.40 0.56
CA ALA A 195 -18.42 -21.61 1.14
C ALA A 195 -18.78 -22.89 0.39
N GLU A 196 -20.03 -23.02 -0.08
CA GLU A 196 -20.50 -24.16 -0.83
C GLU A 196 -19.88 -24.28 -2.24
N ALA A 197 -19.55 -23.13 -2.84
CA ALA A 197 -18.96 -23.02 -4.18
C ALA A 197 -17.43 -23.14 -4.20
N VAL A 198 -16.78 -23.12 -3.03
CA VAL A 198 -15.32 -23.34 -2.96
C VAL A 198 -15.00 -24.75 -3.48
N PRO A 199 -14.10 -24.90 -4.48
CA PRO A 199 -13.76 -26.19 -5.05
C PRO A 199 -13.33 -27.20 -3.98
N PRO A 200 -13.74 -28.45 -4.10
CA PRO A 200 -13.32 -29.49 -3.18
C PRO A 200 -11.82 -29.75 -3.31
N THR A 201 -11.16 -29.82 -2.17
CA THR A 201 -9.71 -30.06 -2.07
C THR A 201 -9.46 -31.35 -1.29
N PRO A 202 -8.44 -32.16 -1.66
CA PRO A 202 -8.03 -33.32 -0.87
C PRO A 202 -7.29 -32.96 0.43
N HIS A 203 -6.94 -31.67 0.62
CA HIS A 203 -6.17 -31.23 1.78
C HIS A 203 -7.09 -31.01 3.01
N PRO A 204 -6.88 -31.73 4.12
CA PRO A 204 -7.73 -31.60 5.31
C PRO A 204 -7.80 -30.17 5.88
N GLY A 205 -6.72 -29.42 5.78
CA GLY A 205 -6.67 -28.03 6.25
C GLY A 205 -7.60 -27.10 5.46
N GLU A 206 -7.67 -27.25 4.15
CA GLU A 206 -8.54 -26.44 3.28
C GLU A 206 -10.02 -26.85 3.43
N LEU A 207 -10.28 -28.13 3.67
CA LEU A 207 -11.64 -28.59 3.99
C LEU A 207 -12.13 -27.93 5.29
N ALA A 208 -11.28 -27.90 6.31
CA ALA A 208 -11.59 -27.25 7.58
C ALA A 208 -11.86 -25.74 7.42
N VAL A 209 -11.11 -25.05 6.54
CA VAL A 209 -11.34 -23.64 6.20
C VAL A 209 -12.71 -23.46 5.53
N ARG A 210 -13.07 -24.33 4.61
CA ARG A 210 -14.38 -24.29 3.92
C ARG A 210 -15.54 -24.46 4.89
N GLU A 211 -15.46 -25.44 5.80
CA GLU A 211 -16.47 -25.66 6.85
C GLU A 211 -16.57 -24.47 7.80
N PHE A 212 -15.42 -23.90 8.16
CA PHE A 212 -15.38 -22.70 8.98
C PHE A 212 -16.03 -21.52 8.28
N TYR A 213 -15.74 -21.32 7.00
CA TYR A 213 -16.31 -20.26 6.19
C TYR A 213 -17.85 -20.40 6.09
N HIS A 214 -18.36 -21.62 5.91
CA HIS A 214 -19.80 -21.89 5.92
C HIS A 214 -20.46 -21.46 7.24
N ASP A 215 -19.87 -21.83 8.37
CA ASP A 215 -20.40 -21.45 9.68
C ASP A 215 -20.24 -19.95 9.97
N TYR A 216 -19.18 -19.32 9.46
CA TYR A 216 -18.99 -17.89 9.52
C TYR A 216 -20.11 -17.14 8.77
N GLU A 217 -20.41 -17.54 7.55
CA GLU A 217 -21.51 -16.94 6.77
C GLU A 217 -22.86 -17.09 7.50
N LYS A 218 -23.11 -18.28 8.02
CA LYS A 218 -24.34 -18.58 8.78
C LYS A 218 -24.44 -17.67 10.02
N LEU A 219 -23.37 -17.54 10.78
CA LEU A 219 -23.34 -16.71 11.99
C LEU A 219 -23.50 -15.22 11.67
N CYS A 220 -22.80 -14.73 10.65
CA CYS A 220 -22.92 -13.34 10.20
C CYS A 220 -24.38 -13.01 9.80
N ARG A 221 -25.02 -13.92 9.04
CA ARG A 221 -26.42 -13.77 8.63
C ARG A 221 -27.37 -13.77 9.83
N GLN A 222 -27.16 -14.66 10.81
CA GLN A 222 -27.96 -14.72 12.04
C GLN A 222 -27.83 -13.47 12.89
N GLN A 223 -26.63 -12.88 12.94
CA GLN A 223 -26.35 -11.65 13.72
C GLN A 223 -26.66 -10.37 12.96
N GLY A 224 -26.97 -10.46 11.68
CA GLY A 224 -27.17 -9.29 10.82
C GLY A 224 -25.90 -8.44 10.65
N THR A 225 -24.72 -9.08 10.65
CA THR A 225 -23.43 -8.41 10.52
C THR A 225 -22.77 -8.73 9.19
N MET A 226 -22.29 -7.72 8.45
CA MET A 226 -21.61 -7.86 7.15
C MET A 226 -20.17 -7.37 7.24
N ASP A 227 -19.23 -8.12 6.69
CA ASP A 227 -17.89 -7.62 6.41
C ASP A 227 -17.84 -6.84 5.08
N PHE A 228 -16.73 -6.17 4.80
CA PHE A 228 -16.60 -5.36 3.58
C PHE A 228 -16.71 -6.20 2.29
N ALA A 229 -16.12 -7.40 2.26
CA ALA A 229 -16.20 -8.27 1.09
C ALA A 229 -17.64 -8.76 0.85
N GLU A 230 -18.42 -8.97 1.91
CA GLU A 230 -19.83 -9.34 1.84
C GLU A 230 -20.69 -8.29 1.13
N LEU A 231 -20.43 -7.00 1.36
CA LEU A 231 -21.18 -5.92 0.70
C LEU A 231 -21.13 -6.04 -0.83
N LEU A 232 -19.96 -6.35 -1.38
CA LEU A 232 -19.78 -6.52 -2.82
C LEU A 232 -20.40 -7.83 -3.30
N LEU A 233 -20.08 -8.95 -2.64
CA LEU A 233 -20.56 -10.27 -3.02
C LEU A 233 -22.08 -10.34 -3.01
N LEU A 234 -22.71 -9.91 -1.92
CA LEU A 234 -24.16 -9.95 -1.77
C LEU A 234 -24.86 -9.04 -2.78
N THR A 235 -24.27 -7.88 -3.16
CA THR A 235 -24.84 -7.00 -4.18
C THR A 235 -24.80 -7.67 -5.57
N VAL A 236 -23.69 -8.33 -5.92
CA VAL A 236 -23.57 -9.07 -7.18
C VAL A 236 -24.55 -10.24 -7.23
N GLU A 237 -24.72 -10.95 -6.12
CA GLU A 237 -25.70 -12.04 -6.01
C GLU A 237 -27.14 -11.52 -6.06
N LEU A 238 -27.45 -10.41 -5.39
CA LEU A 238 -28.75 -9.75 -5.47
C LEU A 238 -29.13 -9.49 -6.94
N PHE A 239 -28.22 -8.93 -7.71
CA PHE A 239 -28.46 -8.66 -9.13
C PHE A 239 -28.54 -9.92 -9.99
N THR A 240 -27.91 -11.01 -9.56
CA THR A 240 -27.98 -12.31 -10.26
C THR A 240 -29.30 -13.02 -9.97
N HIS A 241 -29.77 -13.03 -8.72
CA HIS A 241 -30.96 -13.77 -8.29
C HIS A 241 -32.26 -12.96 -8.41
N HIS A 242 -32.18 -11.63 -8.47
CA HIS A 242 -33.30 -10.73 -8.60
C HIS A 242 -33.13 -9.80 -9.83
N PRO A 243 -33.42 -10.32 -11.04
CA PRO A 243 -33.28 -9.56 -12.29
C PRO A 243 -34.13 -8.29 -12.35
N ASP A 244 -35.27 -8.27 -11.65
CA ASP A 244 -36.15 -7.10 -11.52
C ASP A 244 -35.46 -5.96 -10.77
N VAL A 245 -34.71 -6.26 -9.71
CA VAL A 245 -33.88 -5.28 -8.99
C VAL A 245 -32.76 -4.77 -9.89
N LEU A 246 -32.05 -5.67 -10.58
CA LEU A 246 -31.02 -5.28 -11.53
C LEU A 246 -31.58 -4.38 -12.63
N GLN A 247 -32.72 -4.74 -13.23
CA GLN A 247 -33.38 -3.96 -14.25
C GLN A 247 -33.76 -2.57 -13.76
N HIS A 248 -34.23 -2.44 -12.51
CA HIS A 248 -34.51 -1.12 -11.89
C HIS A 248 -33.28 -0.23 -11.90
N TYR A 249 -32.09 -0.72 -11.53
CA TYR A 249 -30.85 0.06 -11.52
C TYR A 249 -30.30 0.29 -12.93
N GLN A 250 -30.45 -0.68 -13.84
CA GLN A 250 -30.10 -0.52 -15.28
C GLN A 250 -30.94 0.57 -15.95
N GLN A 251 -32.23 0.65 -15.65
CA GLN A 251 -33.13 1.71 -16.15
C GLN A 251 -32.82 3.07 -15.51
N ARG A 252 -32.36 3.04 -14.27
CA ARG A 252 -32.00 4.26 -13.53
C ARG A 252 -30.70 4.86 -14.06
N PHE A 253 -29.65 4.06 -14.20
CA PHE A 253 -28.32 4.55 -14.57
C PHE A 253 -28.13 4.53 -16.11
N HIS A 254 -28.09 5.73 -16.68
CA HIS A 254 -27.83 5.92 -18.10
C HIS A 254 -26.32 5.95 -18.39
N SER A 255 -25.53 6.32 -17.39
CA SER A 255 -24.06 6.36 -17.51
C SER A 255 -23.40 5.93 -16.19
N VAL A 256 -22.41 5.05 -16.33
CA VAL A 256 -21.56 4.52 -15.25
C VAL A 256 -20.14 5.02 -15.51
N LEU A 257 -19.61 5.81 -14.57
CA LEU A 257 -18.25 6.36 -14.62
C LEU A 257 -17.43 5.73 -13.53
N VAL A 258 -16.23 5.27 -13.83
CA VAL A 258 -15.34 4.59 -12.87
C VAL A 258 -13.98 5.25 -12.90
N ASP A 259 -13.52 5.73 -11.75
CA ASP A 259 -12.16 6.25 -11.55
C ASP A 259 -11.21 5.14 -11.06
N GLU A 260 -9.91 5.29 -11.34
CA GLU A 260 -8.86 4.34 -10.93
C GLU A 260 -9.22 2.87 -11.24
N PHE A 261 -9.72 2.62 -12.45
CA PHE A 261 -10.28 1.32 -12.85
C PHE A 261 -9.29 0.15 -12.71
N GLN A 262 -7.99 0.40 -12.84
CA GLN A 262 -6.92 -0.60 -12.66
C GLN A 262 -6.83 -1.17 -11.24
N ASP A 263 -7.45 -0.52 -10.25
CA ASP A 263 -7.44 -0.98 -8.86
C ASP A 263 -8.68 -1.83 -8.52
N THR A 264 -9.54 -2.13 -9.50
CA THR A 264 -10.76 -2.92 -9.28
C THR A 264 -10.45 -4.42 -9.10
N ASN A 265 -11.17 -5.07 -8.17
CA ASN A 265 -11.17 -6.52 -8.03
C ASN A 265 -12.23 -7.19 -8.93
N ALA A 266 -12.29 -8.52 -8.92
CA ALA A 266 -13.19 -9.29 -9.77
C ALA A 266 -14.68 -8.95 -9.53
N LEU A 267 -15.12 -8.81 -8.27
CA LEU A 267 -16.52 -8.48 -7.95
C LEU A 267 -16.89 -7.06 -8.36
N GLN A 268 -16.00 -6.10 -8.18
CA GLN A 268 -16.23 -4.72 -8.59
C GLN A 268 -16.38 -4.64 -10.11
N TYR A 269 -15.54 -5.36 -10.85
CA TYR A 269 -15.66 -5.47 -12.29
C TYR A 269 -16.99 -6.10 -12.71
N ARG A 270 -17.36 -7.24 -12.09
CA ARG A 270 -18.65 -7.92 -12.35
C ARG A 270 -19.86 -7.02 -12.05
N LEU A 271 -19.82 -6.25 -10.99
CA LEU A 271 -20.84 -5.25 -10.67
C LEU A 271 -21.02 -4.22 -11.80
N VAL A 272 -19.91 -3.70 -12.32
CA VAL A 272 -19.92 -2.75 -13.46
C VAL A 272 -20.52 -3.42 -14.69
N GLN A 273 -20.13 -4.67 -15.01
CA GLN A 273 -20.69 -5.42 -16.14
C GLN A 273 -22.21 -5.61 -16.01
N GLN A 274 -22.70 -6.03 -14.83
CA GLN A 274 -24.13 -6.23 -14.58
C GLN A 274 -24.91 -4.91 -14.78
N LEU A 275 -24.42 -3.79 -14.26
CA LEU A 275 -25.07 -2.49 -14.38
C LEU A 275 -25.08 -1.99 -15.85
N CYS A 276 -24.01 -2.23 -16.60
CA CYS A 276 -23.90 -1.80 -17.98
C CYS A 276 -24.61 -2.70 -19.00
N ALA A 277 -24.95 -3.95 -18.62
CA ALA A 277 -25.64 -4.91 -19.51
C ALA A 277 -27.00 -4.38 -20.00
N GLY A 278 -27.65 -3.50 -19.26
CA GLY A 278 -28.91 -2.82 -19.65
C GLY A 278 -28.74 -1.71 -20.69
N GLY A 279 -27.51 -1.46 -21.17
CA GLY A 279 -27.22 -0.47 -22.19
C GLY A 279 -26.76 0.89 -21.67
N ALA A 280 -26.46 1.02 -20.38
CA ALA A 280 -25.82 2.21 -19.82
C ALA A 280 -24.49 2.50 -20.55
N GLN A 281 -24.14 3.77 -20.68
CA GLN A 281 -22.82 4.17 -21.18
C GLN A 281 -21.79 3.89 -20.11
N LEU A 282 -20.68 3.25 -20.50
CA LEU A 282 -19.53 3.00 -19.61
C LEU A 282 -18.40 3.98 -19.92
N PHE A 283 -17.92 4.68 -18.91
CA PHE A 283 -16.76 5.55 -18.99
C PHE A 283 -15.77 5.17 -17.90
N VAL A 284 -14.67 4.53 -18.26
CA VAL A 284 -13.63 4.14 -17.28
C VAL A 284 -12.37 4.97 -17.50
N VAL A 285 -11.80 5.43 -16.38
CA VAL A 285 -10.51 6.12 -16.38
C VAL A 285 -9.56 5.30 -15.51
N GLY A 286 -8.36 5.07 -16.02
CA GLY A 286 -7.37 4.29 -15.30
C GLY A 286 -5.97 4.44 -15.86
N ASP A 287 -5.03 3.93 -15.08
CA ASP A 287 -3.61 3.89 -15.42
C ASP A 287 -3.04 2.53 -14.98
N ASP A 288 -2.86 1.62 -15.93
CA ASP A 288 -2.28 0.30 -15.69
C ASP A 288 -0.89 0.36 -15.05
N ASP A 289 -0.10 1.41 -15.34
CA ASP A 289 1.21 1.64 -14.73
C ASP A 289 1.12 2.14 -13.28
N GLN A 290 -0.07 2.47 -12.78
CA GLN A 290 -0.32 2.84 -11.38
C GLN A 290 -1.12 1.78 -10.60
N SER A 291 -1.23 0.54 -11.12
CA SER A 291 -1.84 -0.58 -10.39
C SER A 291 -0.86 -1.12 -9.33
N ILE A 292 -1.09 -0.73 -8.08
CA ILE A 292 -0.22 -1.02 -6.92
C ILE A 292 -0.98 -1.63 -5.73
N TYR A 293 -2.18 -2.13 -5.95
CA TYR A 293 -3.03 -2.74 -4.92
C TYR A 293 -3.36 -4.21 -5.20
N GLY A 294 -2.47 -4.93 -5.91
CA GLY A 294 -2.61 -6.38 -6.15
C GLY A 294 -2.73 -7.17 -4.86
N TRP A 295 -2.04 -6.76 -3.80
CA TRP A 295 -2.15 -7.34 -2.46
C TRP A 295 -3.54 -7.14 -1.79
N ARG A 296 -4.39 -6.23 -2.31
CA ARG A 296 -5.82 -6.04 -1.94
C ARG A 296 -6.78 -6.68 -2.93
N GLY A 297 -6.33 -7.62 -3.76
CA GLY A 297 -7.17 -8.27 -4.77
C GLY A 297 -7.44 -7.46 -6.02
N ALA A 298 -6.78 -6.30 -6.22
CA ALA A 298 -6.88 -5.56 -7.48
C ALA A 298 -6.32 -6.40 -8.64
N ARG A 299 -7.00 -6.34 -9.79
CA ARG A 299 -6.63 -7.08 -10.99
C ARG A 299 -6.43 -6.14 -12.16
N VAL A 300 -5.19 -5.91 -12.53
CA VAL A 300 -4.87 -5.07 -13.69
C VAL A 300 -5.46 -5.66 -14.99
N GLU A 301 -5.66 -6.97 -15.04
CA GLU A 301 -6.29 -7.67 -16.16
C GLU A 301 -7.71 -7.18 -16.42
N ASN A 302 -8.43 -6.65 -15.43
CA ASN A 302 -9.78 -6.12 -15.62
C ASN A 302 -9.83 -5.02 -16.69
N ILE A 303 -8.80 -4.17 -16.75
CA ILE A 303 -8.74 -3.10 -17.76
C ILE A 303 -8.46 -3.65 -19.16
N LEU A 304 -7.78 -4.80 -19.26
CA LEU A 304 -7.52 -5.51 -20.53
C LEU A 304 -8.77 -6.26 -20.99
N GLN A 305 -9.51 -6.88 -20.05
CA GLN A 305 -10.72 -7.65 -20.35
C GLN A 305 -11.87 -6.81 -20.92
N LEU A 306 -11.86 -5.50 -20.69
CA LEU A 306 -12.88 -4.60 -21.23
C LEU A 306 -13.08 -4.73 -22.75
N GLU A 307 -12.02 -4.97 -23.53
CA GLU A 307 -12.11 -5.13 -24.99
C GLU A 307 -12.94 -6.36 -25.40
N ARG A 308 -12.83 -7.43 -24.61
CA ARG A 308 -13.59 -8.65 -24.82
C ARG A 308 -15.06 -8.49 -24.44
N ASP A 309 -15.31 -7.84 -23.31
CA ASP A 309 -16.63 -7.77 -22.68
C ASP A 309 -17.47 -6.61 -23.21
N PHE A 310 -16.84 -5.60 -23.82
CA PHE A 310 -17.47 -4.47 -24.48
C PHE A 310 -16.95 -4.33 -25.92
N PRO A 311 -17.52 -5.05 -26.90
CA PRO A 311 -17.01 -5.10 -28.28
C PRO A 311 -16.95 -3.73 -29.00
N SER A 312 -17.73 -2.75 -28.53
CA SER A 312 -17.73 -1.37 -29.07
C SER A 312 -16.85 -0.41 -28.25
N LEU A 313 -15.93 -0.94 -27.45
CA LEU A 313 -15.05 -0.13 -26.61
C LEU A 313 -14.14 0.76 -27.47
N ALA A 314 -14.25 2.06 -27.25
CA ALA A 314 -13.26 3.02 -27.74
C ALA A 314 -12.16 3.23 -26.68
N THR A 315 -10.96 3.54 -27.13
CA THR A 315 -9.83 3.81 -26.23
C THR A 315 -9.16 5.12 -26.59
N ILE A 316 -9.03 6.00 -25.60
CA ILE A 316 -8.31 7.28 -25.72
C ILE A 316 -7.14 7.27 -24.74
N ARG A 317 -5.97 7.76 -25.17
CA ARG A 317 -4.78 7.91 -24.33
C ARG A 317 -4.55 9.36 -23.98
N LEU A 318 -4.39 9.66 -22.68
CA LEU A 318 -4.01 10.96 -22.17
C LEU A 318 -2.54 10.86 -21.70
N GLU A 319 -1.64 11.26 -22.58
CA GLU A 319 -0.19 11.14 -22.39
C GLU A 319 0.47 12.47 -22.00
N GLN A 320 -0.20 13.60 -22.26
CA GLN A 320 0.29 14.91 -21.85
C GLN A 320 0.16 15.07 -20.34
N ASN A 321 1.30 15.26 -19.69
CA ASN A 321 1.41 15.48 -18.25
C ASN A 321 1.51 16.99 -17.97
N TYR A 322 0.80 17.44 -16.92
CA TYR A 322 0.77 18.84 -16.47
C TYR A 322 1.41 19.04 -15.11
N ARG A 323 1.99 18.00 -14.54
CA ARG A 323 2.56 17.99 -13.20
C ARG A 323 4.08 18.12 -13.22
N SER A 324 4.74 17.20 -13.89
CA SER A 324 6.17 16.97 -13.77
C SER A 324 6.97 17.59 -14.92
N THR A 325 8.24 17.89 -14.67
CA THR A 325 9.19 18.25 -15.74
C THR A 325 9.46 17.07 -16.66
N GLN A 326 9.88 17.34 -17.90
CA GLN A 326 10.12 16.30 -18.90
C GLN A 326 11.20 15.30 -18.45
N THR A 327 12.28 15.76 -17.78
CA THR A 327 13.35 14.86 -17.30
C THR A 327 12.83 13.82 -16.30
N ILE A 328 11.93 14.21 -15.39
CA ILE A 328 11.30 13.28 -14.43
C ILE A 328 10.43 12.27 -15.19
N LEU A 329 9.68 12.71 -16.18
CA LEU A 329 8.83 11.83 -17.00
C LEU A 329 9.66 10.86 -17.83
N ASP A 330 10.74 11.31 -18.45
CA ASP A 330 11.63 10.46 -19.23
C ASP A 330 12.26 9.37 -18.34
N ALA A 331 12.68 9.71 -17.12
CA ALA A 331 13.20 8.76 -16.15
C ALA A 331 12.12 7.75 -15.72
N ALA A 332 10.92 8.22 -15.39
CA ALA A 332 9.81 7.36 -15.00
C ALA A 332 9.36 6.44 -16.15
N ASN A 333 9.29 6.96 -17.39
CA ASN A 333 8.98 6.19 -18.59
C ASN A 333 10.03 5.09 -18.83
N ALA A 334 11.32 5.37 -18.62
CA ALA A 334 12.39 4.40 -18.77
C ALA A 334 12.28 3.23 -17.79
N VAL A 335 11.97 3.54 -16.52
CA VAL A 335 11.76 2.52 -15.48
C VAL A 335 10.54 1.66 -15.82
N ILE A 336 9.38 2.26 -16.06
CA ILE A 336 8.16 1.50 -16.29
C ILE A 336 8.15 0.71 -17.61
N ALA A 337 8.95 1.13 -18.59
CA ALA A 337 9.10 0.42 -19.87
C ALA A 337 9.68 -0.99 -19.73
N GLN A 338 10.30 -1.33 -18.60
CA GLN A 338 10.82 -2.68 -18.32
C GLN A 338 9.72 -3.69 -17.99
N ASN A 339 8.49 -3.24 -17.67
CA ASN A 339 7.33 -4.12 -17.47
C ASN A 339 6.82 -4.62 -18.82
N GLN A 340 6.41 -5.89 -18.89
CA GLN A 340 5.98 -6.51 -20.14
C GLN A 340 4.48 -6.35 -20.39
N ASN A 341 3.66 -6.45 -19.34
CA ASN A 341 2.20 -6.43 -19.43
C ASN A 341 1.66 -4.99 -19.27
N ARG A 342 1.74 -4.18 -20.35
CA ARG A 342 1.31 -2.78 -20.37
C ARG A 342 0.41 -2.47 -21.54
N LEU A 343 -0.55 -1.54 -21.34
CA LEU A 343 -1.38 -0.99 -22.43
C LEU A 343 -0.60 -0.02 -23.35
N GLY A 344 0.60 0.34 -22.97
CA GLY A 344 1.53 1.16 -23.73
C GLY A 344 1.10 2.62 -23.83
N LYS A 345 1.79 3.48 -23.09
CA LYS A 345 1.73 4.94 -23.16
C LYS A 345 3.09 5.52 -22.80
N THR A 346 3.35 6.75 -23.23
CA THR A 346 4.56 7.50 -22.94
C THR A 346 4.17 8.90 -22.48
N LEU A 347 4.50 9.24 -21.24
CA LEU A 347 4.21 10.56 -20.71
C LEU A 347 5.15 11.60 -21.31
N TRP A 348 4.61 12.75 -21.66
CA TRP A 348 5.35 13.90 -22.14
C TRP A 348 4.75 15.20 -21.60
N SER A 349 5.55 16.26 -21.55
CA SER A 349 5.14 17.58 -21.07
C SER A 349 5.55 18.66 -22.05
N ASP A 350 4.70 19.68 -22.23
CA ASP A 350 5.04 20.92 -22.95
C ASP A 350 5.93 21.85 -22.11
N GLY A 351 6.14 21.50 -20.82
CA GLY A 351 6.88 22.30 -19.88
C GLY A 351 8.40 22.25 -20.10
N GLN A 352 9.12 22.89 -19.18
CA GLN A 352 10.58 22.90 -19.20
C GLN A 352 11.14 21.48 -18.98
N ARG A 353 12.31 21.24 -19.55
CA ARG A 353 13.00 19.96 -19.39
C ARG A 353 13.26 19.64 -17.91
N GLY A 354 13.56 20.64 -17.09
CA GLY A 354 13.82 20.52 -15.66
C GLY A 354 15.23 20.03 -15.31
N ALA A 355 15.50 19.94 -14.02
CA ALA A 355 16.77 19.42 -13.50
C ALA A 355 16.89 17.90 -13.74
N ALA A 356 18.11 17.38 -13.79
CA ALA A 356 18.39 15.95 -13.78
C ALA A 356 17.89 15.31 -12.47
N VAL A 357 17.53 14.04 -12.53
CA VAL A 357 17.19 13.23 -11.35
C VAL A 357 18.45 13.04 -10.51
N ARG A 358 18.43 13.52 -9.27
CA ARG A 358 19.59 13.40 -8.37
C ARG A 358 19.68 11.99 -7.82
N ILE A 359 20.87 11.41 -7.88
CA ILE A 359 21.19 10.14 -7.23
C ILE A 359 22.15 10.42 -6.07
N TYR A 360 21.72 10.10 -4.86
CA TYR A 360 22.55 10.25 -3.67
C TYR A 360 22.96 8.91 -3.08
N PRO A 361 24.21 8.46 -3.32
CA PRO A 361 24.77 7.30 -2.64
C PRO A 361 25.19 7.70 -1.22
N ALA A 362 24.39 7.37 -0.22
CA ALA A 362 24.69 7.63 1.18
C ALA A 362 25.68 6.61 1.72
N ILE A 363 26.54 7.04 2.67
CA ILE A 363 27.46 6.10 3.36
C ILE A 363 26.63 5.10 4.18
N ASN A 364 25.61 5.61 4.87
CA ASN A 364 24.68 4.82 5.68
C ASN A 364 23.33 5.56 5.77
N GLU A 365 22.37 4.97 6.47
CA GLU A 365 21.02 5.53 6.66
C GLU A 365 20.98 6.88 7.38
N MET A 366 21.94 7.15 8.27
CA MET A 366 22.04 8.45 8.95
C MET A 366 22.54 9.54 8.01
N ASP A 367 23.50 9.20 7.14
CA ASP A 367 23.99 10.08 6.10
C ASP A 367 22.91 10.38 5.05
N GLU A 368 22.09 9.37 4.72
CA GLU A 368 20.93 9.51 3.84
C GLU A 368 19.93 10.54 4.41
N ALA A 369 19.54 10.37 5.67
CA ALA A 369 18.58 11.25 6.33
C ALA A 369 19.14 12.67 6.50
N ARG A 370 20.41 12.82 6.89
CA ARG A 370 21.08 14.12 7.00
C ARG A 370 21.08 14.86 5.68
N TYR A 371 21.48 14.22 4.59
CA TYR A 371 21.49 14.84 3.26
C TYR A 371 20.11 15.35 2.87
N VAL A 372 19.07 14.53 3.06
CA VAL A 372 17.68 14.91 2.74
C VAL A 372 17.25 16.14 3.58
N CYS A 373 17.50 16.14 4.89
CA CYS A 373 17.19 17.28 5.75
C CYS A 373 17.92 18.56 5.33
N GLU A 374 19.22 18.48 5.05
CA GLU A 374 20.02 19.63 4.58
C GLU A 374 19.53 20.14 3.21
N HIS A 375 19.08 19.22 2.34
CA HIS A 375 18.56 19.61 1.02
C HIS A 375 17.21 20.32 1.16
N ILE A 376 16.33 19.86 2.04
CA ILE A 376 15.06 20.52 2.33
C ILE A 376 15.29 21.90 2.98
N GLN A 377 16.25 22.03 3.88
CA GLN A 377 16.62 23.34 4.45
C GLN A 377 17.08 24.32 3.36
N ARG A 378 17.88 23.85 2.39
CA ARG A 378 18.31 24.68 1.24
C ARG A 378 17.13 25.06 0.35
N TRP A 379 16.19 24.13 0.12
CA TRP A 379 14.94 24.41 -0.59
C TRP A 379 14.16 25.54 0.10
N HIS A 380 13.97 25.42 1.41
CA HIS A 380 13.25 26.42 2.21
C HIS A 380 13.99 27.76 2.24
N ALA A 381 15.31 27.77 2.40
CA ALA A 381 16.12 28.98 2.33
C ALA A 381 16.06 29.66 0.95
N GLY A 382 15.80 28.92 -0.11
CA GLY A 382 15.55 29.41 -1.46
C GLY A 382 14.12 29.95 -1.68
N GLY A 383 13.28 30.01 -0.64
CA GLY A 383 11.90 30.52 -0.69
C GLY A 383 10.83 29.47 -0.89
N GLY A 384 11.19 28.17 -0.92
CA GLY A 384 10.24 27.06 -0.93
C GLY A 384 9.60 26.84 0.44
N ARG A 385 8.48 26.13 0.47
CA ARG A 385 7.79 25.75 1.70
C ARG A 385 8.17 24.34 2.13
N TYR A 386 8.01 24.02 3.41
CA TYR A 386 8.25 22.65 3.91
C TYR A 386 7.23 21.66 3.38
N ASP A 387 5.96 22.04 3.26
CA ASP A 387 4.87 21.18 2.74
C ASP A 387 5.00 20.87 1.24
N GLU A 388 5.89 21.55 0.53
CA GLU A 388 6.30 21.26 -0.84
C GLU A 388 7.28 20.07 -0.94
N SER A 389 7.77 19.55 0.19
CA SER A 389 8.74 18.45 0.23
C SER A 389 8.14 17.18 0.80
N ALA A 390 8.33 16.06 0.09
CA ALA A 390 7.89 14.73 0.53
C ALA A 390 9.05 13.73 0.57
N ILE A 391 9.14 12.98 1.67
CA ILE A 391 10.04 11.85 1.86
C ILE A 391 9.23 10.56 1.71
N LEU A 392 9.48 9.82 0.64
CA LEU A 392 8.75 8.61 0.28
C LEU A 392 9.62 7.38 0.55
N TYR A 393 9.08 6.43 1.28
CA TYR A 393 9.75 5.18 1.62
C TYR A 393 8.87 3.97 1.36
N ARG A 394 9.49 2.77 1.24
CA ARG A 394 8.76 1.53 0.97
C ARG A 394 8.05 0.99 2.21
N SER A 395 8.67 1.08 3.37
CA SER A 395 8.18 0.57 4.65
C SER A 395 8.18 1.67 5.72
N ASN A 396 7.18 1.64 6.59
CA ASN A 396 7.07 2.58 7.72
C ASN A 396 8.25 2.50 8.71
N ALA A 397 8.95 1.36 8.79
CA ALA A 397 10.14 1.25 9.63
C ALA A 397 11.23 2.25 9.23
N GLN A 398 11.33 2.57 7.95
CA GLN A 398 12.33 3.52 7.43
C GLN A 398 12.11 4.97 7.92
N SER A 399 10.91 5.34 8.40
CA SER A 399 10.64 6.73 8.80
C SER A 399 11.45 7.19 10.01
N ARG A 400 11.80 6.27 10.94
CA ARG A 400 12.44 6.61 12.21
C ARG A 400 13.69 7.48 12.05
N VAL A 401 14.61 7.06 11.19
CA VAL A 401 15.89 7.77 11.00
C VAL A 401 15.64 9.19 10.48
N PHE A 402 14.63 9.35 9.60
CA PHE A 402 14.22 10.67 9.09
C PHE A 402 13.53 11.50 10.16
N GLU A 403 12.63 10.89 10.95
CA GLU A 403 11.94 11.57 12.06
C GLU A 403 12.96 12.11 13.07
N GLU A 404 13.93 11.28 13.53
CA GLU A 404 14.99 11.70 14.43
C GLU A 404 15.85 12.85 13.84
N MET A 405 16.24 12.74 12.56
CA MET A 405 17.05 13.76 11.91
C MET A 405 16.30 15.09 11.76
N LEU A 406 15.00 15.03 11.39
CA LEU A 406 14.15 16.20 11.28
C LEU A 406 13.99 16.92 12.63
N LEU A 407 13.82 16.15 13.73
CA LEU A 407 13.76 16.70 15.08
C LEU A 407 15.09 17.38 15.49
N GLN A 408 16.23 16.72 15.26
CA GLN A 408 17.55 17.29 15.55
C GLN A 408 17.77 18.63 14.83
N HIS A 409 17.29 18.72 13.58
CA HIS A 409 17.34 19.94 12.78
C HIS A 409 16.19 20.93 13.07
N ARG A 410 15.26 20.59 13.98
CA ARG A 410 14.05 21.37 14.32
C ARG A 410 13.19 21.70 13.10
N LEU A 411 13.07 20.75 12.18
CA LEU A 411 12.26 20.87 10.99
C LEU A 411 10.84 20.32 11.25
N PRO A 412 9.79 21.09 10.93
CA PRO A 412 8.43 20.63 11.11
C PRO A 412 8.12 19.49 10.12
N TYR A 413 7.55 18.39 10.61
CA TYR A 413 7.18 17.27 9.76
C TYR A 413 5.86 16.63 10.20
N ARG A 414 5.27 15.89 9.28
CA ARG A 414 4.06 15.11 9.51
C ARG A 414 4.19 13.72 8.86
N VAL A 415 3.84 12.67 9.61
CA VAL A 415 3.71 11.31 9.08
C VAL A 415 2.30 11.12 8.53
N TYR A 416 2.19 11.03 7.20
CA TYR A 416 0.91 10.92 6.51
C TYR A 416 0.35 9.50 6.63
N GLY A 417 -0.86 9.39 7.22
CA GLY A 417 -1.56 8.11 7.34
C GLY A 417 -0.97 7.16 8.40
N GLY A 418 -0.09 7.62 9.29
CA GLY A 418 0.54 6.81 10.30
C GLY A 418 0.81 7.54 11.62
N LEU A 419 1.20 6.77 12.63
CA LEU A 419 1.75 7.27 13.88
C LEU A 419 3.26 7.46 13.73
N ARG A 420 3.82 8.42 14.48
CA ARG A 420 5.27 8.57 14.64
C ARG A 420 5.89 7.28 15.16
N PHE A 421 7.17 7.10 14.93
CA PHE A 421 7.85 5.86 15.29
C PHE A 421 7.64 5.47 16.76
N PHE A 422 7.91 6.39 17.69
CA PHE A 422 7.76 6.14 19.13
C PHE A 422 6.30 6.12 19.63
N GLU A 423 5.34 6.50 18.80
CA GLU A 423 3.91 6.39 19.11
C GLU A 423 3.30 5.03 18.73
N ARG A 424 4.01 4.20 17.96
CA ARG A 424 3.53 2.90 17.52
C ARG A 424 3.35 1.94 18.69
N ALA A 425 2.30 1.13 18.63
CA ALA A 425 1.90 0.27 19.75
C ALA A 425 3.01 -0.69 20.20
N GLU A 426 3.64 -1.40 19.25
CA GLU A 426 4.73 -2.35 19.51
C GLU A 426 5.97 -1.68 20.09
N ILE A 427 6.26 -0.46 19.67
CA ILE A 427 7.36 0.34 20.21
C ILE A 427 7.06 0.78 21.63
N LYS A 428 5.87 1.33 21.89
CA LYS A 428 5.43 1.68 23.24
C LYS A 428 5.42 0.48 24.17
N ASP A 429 5.09 -0.72 23.68
CA ASP A 429 5.12 -1.95 24.46
C ASP A 429 6.56 -2.31 24.85
N ALA A 430 7.50 -2.28 23.90
CA ALA A 430 8.91 -2.54 24.16
C ALA A 430 9.52 -1.52 25.14
N LEU A 431 9.24 -0.22 24.93
CA LEU A 431 9.70 0.85 25.84
C LEU A 431 9.10 0.72 27.24
N ALA A 432 7.85 0.28 27.37
CA ALA A 432 7.24 0.04 28.68
C ALA A 432 7.91 -1.13 29.42
N TYR A 433 8.33 -2.18 28.71
CA TYR A 433 9.16 -3.24 29.32
C TYR A 433 10.53 -2.72 29.76
N LEU A 434 11.21 -1.97 28.92
CA LEU A 434 12.50 -1.37 29.25
C LEU A 434 12.38 -0.46 30.47
N ARG A 435 11.34 0.38 30.52
CA ARG A 435 11.05 1.31 31.60
C ARG A 435 10.74 0.59 32.91
N LEU A 436 9.87 -0.43 32.89
CA LEU A 436 9.53 -1.23 34.06
C LEU A 436 10.74 -2.01 34.56
N ALA A 437 11.57 -2.56 33.68
CA ALA A 437 12.82 -3.24 34.07
C ALA A 437 13.80 -2.31 34.78
N ARG A 438 13.77 -1.01 34.51
CA ARG A 438 14.63 0.00 35.12
C ARG A 438 13.99 0.70 36.32
N TYR A 439 12.68 0.96 36.23
CA TYR A 439 11.91 1.68 37.26
C TYR A 439 10.62 0.93 37.57
N ARG A 440 10.55 0.34 38.80
CA ARG A 440 9.48 -0.57 39.20
C ARG A 440 8.16 0.11 39.53
N ASP A 441 8.17 1.37 39.93
CA ASP A 441 6.99 2.09 40.40
C ASP A 441 6.15 2.70 39.25
N ASP A 442 6.39 2.24 38.00
CA ASP A 442 5.62 2.67 36.83
C ASP A 442 4.39 1.79 36.63
N ASP A 443 3.29 2.17 37.28
CA ASP A 443 2.01 1.49 37.15
C ASP A 443 1.49 1.50 35.72
N GLY A 444 1.74 2.58 34.97
CA GLY A 444 1.35 2.69 33.56
C GLY A 444 2.05 1.66 32.69
N ALA A 445 3.34 1.42 32.92
CA ALA A 445 4.08 0.37 32.23
C ALA A 445 3.55 -1.02 32.63
N VAL A 446 3.31 -1.28 33.94
CA VAL A 446 2.73 -2.54 34.38
C VAL A 446 1.41 -2.82 33.69
N GLU A 447 0.48 -1.88 33.72
CA GLU A 447 -0.85 -2.03 33.09
C GLU A 447 -0.78 -2.29 31.58
N ARG A 448 0.18 -1.68 30.90
CA ARG A 448 0.36 -1.83 29.48
C ARG A 448 0.86 -3.21 29.10
N ILE A 449 1.84 -3.75 29.83
CA ILE A 449 2.59 -4.93 29.37
C ILE A 449 2.24 -6.22 30.11
N ILE A 450 1.52 -6.17 31.22
CA ILE A 450 1.23 -7.36 32.07
C ILE A 450 0.61 -8.52 31.27
N ASN A 451 -0.18 -8.21 30.23
CA ASN A 451 -0.80 -9.19 29.33
C ASN A 451 -0.43 -8.97 27.86
N THR A 452 0.68 -8.32 27.58
CA THR A 452 1.21 -8.08 26.21
C THR A 452 2.65 -8.60 26.13
N PRO A 453 2.94 -9.71 25.41
CA PRO A 453 1.99 -10.62 24.73
C PRO A 453 1.01 -11.32 25.68
N PRO A 454 -0.07 -11.94 25.18
CA PRO A 454 -1.09 -12.57 26.01
C PRO A 454 -0.53 -13.65 26.96
N ARG A 455 -0.74 -13.45 28.29
CA ARG A 455 -0.28 -14.36 29.35
C ARG A 455 -1.42 -14.97 30.13
N GLY A 456 -2.67 -14.76 29.70
CA GLY A 456 -3.85 -15.24 30.44
C GLY A 456 -4.22 -14.39 31.64
N ILE A 457 -3.65 -13.19 31.80
CA ILE A 457 -4.02 -12.20 32.80
C ILE A 457 -5.16 -11.35 32.24
N GLY A 458 -6.36 -11.66 32.74
CA GLY A 458 -7.56 -10.98 32.23
C GLY A 458 -7.84 -9.64 32.93
N GLN A 459 -8.78 -8.88 32.39
CA GLN A 459 -9.18 -7.56 32.89
C GLN A 459 -9.63 -7.59 34.37
N LYS A 460 -10.31 -8.66 34.79
CA LYS A 460 -10.72 -8.83 36.18
C LYS A 460 -9.50 -8.88 37.14
N THR A 461 -8.49 -9.68 36.81
CA THR A 461 -7.26 -9.79 37.60
C THR A 461 -6.56 -8.42 37.72
N LEU A 462 -6.49 -7.66 36.62
CA LEU A 462 -5.91 -6.32 36.62
C LEU A 462 -6.72 -5.34 37.50
N THR A 463 -8.05 -5.43 37.45
CA THR A 463 -8.93 -4.60 38.29
C THR A 463 -8.74 -4.90 39.76
N ASP A 464 -8.65 -6.19 40.11
CA ASP A 464 -8.40 -6.61 41.50
C ASP A 464 -7.03 -6.12 41.98
N LEU A 465 -5.97 -6.22 41.17
CA LEU A 465 -4.64 -5.68 41.44
C LEU A 465 -4.66 -4.17 41.73
N ARG A 466 -5.35 -3.39 40.87
CA ARG A 466 -5.51 -1.93 41.09
C ARG A 466 -6.20 -1.62 42.42
N GLN A 467 -7.24 -2.35 42.72
CA GLN A 467 -7.96 -2.17 43.98
C GLN A 467 -7.07 -2.43 45.20
N PHE A 468 -6.26 -3.48 45.17
CA PHE A 468 -5.32 -3.78 46.25
C PHE A 468 -4.21 -2.74 46.38
N ALA A 469 -3.61 -2.31 45.26
CA ALA A 469 -2.61 -1.25 45.25
C ALA A 469 -3.16 0.07 45.81
N GLN A 470 -4.38 0.45 45.43
CA GLN A 470 -5.04 1.63 45.94
C GLN A 470 -5.35 1.54 47.45
N GLN A 471 -5.83 0.38 47.90
CA GLN A 471 -6.12 0.15 49.33
C GLN A 471 -4.87 0.18 50.20
N ALA A 472 -3.77 -0.35 49.67
CA ALA A 472 -2.48 -0.37 50.39
C ALA A 472 -1.68 0.93 50.24
N GLY A 473 -2.05 1.82 49.27
CA GLY A 473 -1.32 3.05 48.99
C GLY A 473 0.09 2.80 48.40
N VAL A 474 0.27 1.70 47.66
CA VAL A 474 1.56 1.29 47.08
C VAL A 474 1.41 1.10 45.56
N PRO A 475 2.51 1.20 44.75
CA PRO A 475 2.52 0.87 43.35
C PRO A 475 2.11 -0.57 43.06
N LEU A 476 1.58 -0.83 41.84
CA LEU A 476 1.14 -2.16 41.40
C LEU A 476 2.24 -3.23 41.53
N TRP A 477 3.50 -2.85 41.28
CA TRP A 477 4.63 -3.76 41.39
C TRP A 477 4.80 -4.33 42.78
N HIS A 478 4.60 -3.53 43.85
CA HIS A 478 4.68 -3.97 45.21
C HIS A 478 3.61 -5.03 45.57
N VAL A 479 2.41 -4.88 45.01
CA VAL A 479 1.35 -5.89 45.14
C VAL A 479 1.72 -7.16 44.39
N LEU A 480 2.27 -7.04 43.19
CA LEU A 480 2.69 -8.18 42.36
C LEU A 480 3.79 -9.01 43.00
N THR A 481 4.68 -8.41 43.79
CA THR A 481 5.79 -9.07 44.48
C THR A 481 5.44 -9.55 45.90
N ASP A 482 4.26 -9.19 46.42
CA ASP A 482 3.76 -9.72 47.70
C ASP A 482 3.10 -11.10 47.50
N ASP A 483 3.91 -12.16 47.63
CA ASP A 483 3.46 -13.56 47.49
C ASP A 483 2.27 -13.90 48.40
N ALA A 484 2.20 -13.30 49.61
CA ALA A 484 1.13 -13.57 50.55
C ALA A 484 -0.21 -12.96 50.09
N GLN A 485 -0.18 -11.75 49.58
CA GLN A 485 -1.34 -11.07 49.00
C GLN A 485 -1.82 -11.81 47.75
N ILE A 486 -0.90 -12.11 46.82
CA ILE A 486 -1.19 -12.83 45.60
C ILE A 486 -1.78 -14.22 45.88
N ALA A 487 -1.23 -14.97 46.86
CA ALA A 487 -1.75 -16.29 47.25
C ALA A 487 -3.14 -16.24 47.84
N ARG A 488 -3.47 -15.16 48.58
CA ARG A 488 -4.75 -14.98 49.25
C ARG A 488 -5.90 -14.61 48.29
N HIS A 489 -5.62 -13.82 47.30
CA HIS A 489 -6.66 -13.16 46.50
C HIS A 489 -6.82 -13.71 45.08
N PHE A 490 -5.82 -14.43 44.55
CA PHE A 490 -5.87 -14.90 43.13
C PHE A 490 -5.91 -16.43 43.05
N SER A 491 -6.66 -16.92 42.05
CA SER A 491 -6.71 -18.36 41.70
C SER A 491 -5.36 -18.90 41.27
N GLY A 492 -5.15 -20.23 41.38
CA GLY A 492 -3.88 -20.86 41.02
C GLY A 492 -3.35 -20.47 39.64
N ARG A 493 -4.23 -20.41 38.61
CA ARG A 493 -3.85 -20.01 37.25
C ARG A 493 -3.44 -18.53 37.16
N ALA A 494 -4.25 -17.64 37.74
CA ALA A 494 -3.92 -16.21 37.74
C ALA A 494 -2.65 -15.94 38.57
N ARG A 495 -2.51 -16.58 39.71
CA ARG A 495 -1.32 -16.48 40.55
C ARG A 495 -0.05 -16.92 39.82
N ASN A 496 -0.08 -18.04 39.11
CA ASN A 496 1.06 -18.50 38.33
C ASN A 496 1.43 -17.51 37.24
N ALA A 497 0.44 -17.00 36.46
CA ALA A 497 0.68 -16.03 35.42
C ALA A 497 1.27 -14.70 35.95
N LEU A 498 0.79 -14.23 37.12
CA LEU A 498 1.34 -13.03 37.74
C LEU A 498 2.80 -13.28 38.23
N ARG A 499 3.07 -14.43 38.77
CA ARG A 499 4.42 -14.83 39.23
C ARG A 499 5.38 -15.00 38.05
N GLU A 500 4.94 -15.60 36.95
CA GLU A 500 5.74 -15.72 35.74
C GLU A 500 6.07 -14.33 35.16
N PHE A 501 5.12 -13.41 35.19
CA PHE A 501 5.35 -12.04 34.76
C PHE A 501 6.38 -11.32 35.66
N THR A 502 6.27 -11.40 36.97
CA THR A 502 7.24 -10.77 37.89
C THR A 502 8.63 -11.37 37.73
N LEU A 503 8.75 -12.69 37.62
CA LEU A 503 10.03 -13.37 37.36
C LEU A 503 10.65 -12.91 36.01
N LEU A 504 9.87 -12.78 34.98
CA LEU A 504 10.34 -12.29 33.67
C LEU A 504 10.94 -10.89 33.79
N ILE A 505 10.24 -9.97 34.46
CA ILE A 505 10.74 -8.59 34.62
C ILE A 505 12.02 -8.55 35.46
N GLU A 506 12.10 -9.37 36.55
CA GLU A 506 13.32 -9.45 37.36
C GLU A 506 14.51 -10.05 36.57
N GLN A 507 14.26 -11.06 35.75
CA GLN A 507 15.30 -11.63 34.86
C GLN A 507 15.81 -10.61 33.86
N ILE A 508 14.91 -9.87 33.19
CA ILE A 508 15.29 -8.81 32.30
C ILE A 508 16.11 -7.75 33.03
N ALA A 509 15.65 -7.27 34.17
CA ALA A 509 16.36 -6.28 34.97
C ALA A 509 17.76 -6.71 35.38
N ALA A 510 17.91 -7.98 35.81
CA ALA A 510 19.22 -8.54 36.17
C ALA A 510 20.17 -8.55 34.96
N LYS A 511 19.68 -8.88 33.75
CA LYS A 511 20.47 -8.80 32.50
C LYS A 511 20.85 -7.35 32.17
N LEU A 512 19.88 -6.44 32.26
CA LEU A 512 20.12 -5.01 31.94
C LEU A 512 21.09 -4.34 32.94
N ALA A 513 21.14 -4.78 34.19
CA ALA A 513 22.06 -4.25 35.22
C ALA A 513 23.55 -4.48 34.89
N THR A 514 23.85 -5.51 34.11
CA THR A 514 25.21 -5.89 33.72
C THR A 514 25.55 -5.57 32.24
N GLU A 515 24.56 -5.14 31.47
CA GLU A 515 24.73 -4.89 30.04
C GLU A 515 24.90 -3.39 29.76
N PRO A 516 26.08 -2.95 29.34
CA PRO A 516 26.32 -1.53 29.05
C PRO A 516 25.77 -1.08 27.68
N SER A 517 25.43 -2.01 26.80
CA SER A 517 24.95 -1.72 25.44
C SER A 517 23.45 -1.57 25.41
N LEU A 518 22.96 -0.41 24.99
CA LEU A 518 21.52 -0.16 24.78
C LEU A 518 20.93 -1.09 23.70
N LYS A 519 21.70 -1.37 22.63
CA LYS A 519 21.31 -2.34 21.61
C LYS A 519 20.95 -3.68 22.23
N LYS A 520 21.86 -4.25 23.02
CA LYS A 520 21.64 -5.55 23.67
C LYS A 520 20.54 -5.50 24.71
N ALA A 521 20.35 -4.37 25.40
CA ALA A 521 19.24 -4.15 26.30
C ALA A 521 17.90 -4.23 25.55
N LEU A 522 17.79 -3.58 24.39
CA LEU A 522 16.60 -3.62 23.53
C LEU A 522 16.39 -5.01 22.90
N GLU A 523 17.46 -5.69 22.44
CA GLU A 523 17.40 -7.08 21.98
C GLU A 523 16.83 -8.00 23.08
N THR A 524 17.34 -7.87 24.31
CA THR A 524 16.85 -8.63 25.49
C THR A 524 15.36 -8.37 25.71
N VAL A 525 14.94 -7.11 25.71
CA VAL A 525 13.53 -6.75 25.91
C VAL A 525 12.66 -7.33 24.80
N VAL A 526 13.02 -7.14 23.54
CA VAL A 526 12.20 -7.53 22.39
C VAL A 526 12.04 -9.05 22.29
N HIS A 527 13.10 -9.81 22.54
CA HIS A 527 13.09 -11.27 22.39
C HIS A 527 12.64 -12.01 23.67
N ASP A 528 13.18 -11.66 24.83
CA ASP A 528 12.90 -12.40 26.07
C ASP A 528 11.46 -12.20 26.58
N THR A 529 10.84 -11.05 26.27
CA THR A 529 9.42 -10.79 26.60
C THR A 529 8.45 -11.60 25.75
N GLY A 530 8.92 -12.12 24.61
CA GLY A 530 8.10 -12.80 23.63
C GLY A 530 7.35 -11.86 22.66
N LEU A 531 7.63 -10.55 22.67
CA LEU A 531 7.00 -9.60 21.75
C LEU A 531 7.27 -9.98 20.29
N TYR A 532 8.54 -10.25 19.98
CA TYR A 532 8.97 -10.65 18.63
C TYR A 532 8.34 -11.98 18.20
N ALA A 533 8.42 -12.99 19.05
CA ALA A 533 7.86 -14.32 18.79
C ALA A 533 6.33 -14.29 18.59
N ALA A 534 5.63 -13.44 19.35
CA ALA A 534 4.19 -13.28 19.20
C ALA A 534 3.83 -12.72 17.80
N LEU A 535 4.55 -11.71 17.32
CA LEU A 535 4.38 -11.15 15.98
C LEU A 535 4.81 -12.14 14.89
N GLU A 536 5.90 -12.86 15.08
CA GLU A 536 6.33 -13.92 14.16
C GLU A 536 5.27 -15.01 14.04
N SER A 537 4.69 -15.42 15.17
CA SER A 537 3.60 -16.39 15.20
C SER A 537 2.31 -15.89 14.55
N GLU A 538 2.08 -14.58 14.49
CA GLU A 538 0.91 -13.96 13.87
C GLU A 538 0.97 -14.06 12.34
N GLY A 539 2.16 -13.91 11.72
CA GLY A 539 2.45 -14.16 10.29
C GLY A 539 1.67 -13.32 9.29
N SER A 540 1.04 -12.23 9.73
CA SER A 540 0.37 -11.28 8.83
C SER A 540 1.36 -10.24 8.32
N GLU A 541 1.05 -9.59 7.19
CA GLU A 541 1.81 -8.46 6.66
C GLU A 541 1.95 -7.32 7.69
N GLN A 542 0.88 -7.07 8.46
CA GLN A 542 0.94 -6.09 9.55
C GLN A 542 1.86 -6.51 10.70
N ALA A 543 1.89 -7.80 11.05
CA ALA A 543 2.81 -8.31 12.05
C ALA A 543 4.25 -8.25 11.57
N GLU A 544 4.49 -8.47 10.27
CA GLU A 544 5.80 -8.28 9.65
C GLU A 544 6.26 -6.82 9.74
N ALA A 545 5.40 -5.86 9.38
CA ALA A 545 5.70 -4.44 9.51
C ALA A 545 5.99 -4.03 10.99
N ARG A 546 5.27 -4.63 11.97
CA ARG A 546 5.55 -4.41 13.38
C ARG A 546 6.88 -5.03 13.82
N ARG A 547 7.26 -6.17 13.27
CA ARG A 547 8.59 -6.77 13.50
C ARG A 547 9.69 -5.88 12.97
N GLU A 548 9.55 -5.37 11.74
CA GLU A 548 10.49 -4.40 11.17
C GLU A 548 10.63 -3.16 12.08
N ASN A 549 9.54 -2.68 12.68
CA ASN A 549 9.60 -1.59 13.65
C ASN A 549 10.40 -1.98 14.91
N LEU A 550 10.24 -3.21 15.44
CA LEU A 550 11.03 -3.69 16.58
C LEU A 550 12.52 -3.87 16.23
N ASP A 551 12.81 -4.38 15.02
CA ASP A 551 14.19 -4.48 14.52
C ASP A 551 14.82 -3.08 14.41
N GLU A 552 14.06 -2.10 13.95
CA GLU A 552 14.51 -0.72 13.84
C GLU A 552 14.70 -0.06 15.21
N LEU A 553 13.90 -0.43 16.22
CA LEU A 553 14.12 0.00 17.61
C LEU A 553 15.48 -0.54 18.15
N ILE A 554 15.79 -1.80 17.86
CA ILE A 554 17.09 -2.40 18.22
C ILE A 554 18.24 -1.67 17.52
N ASN A 555 18.06 -1.33 16.22
CA ASN A 555 19.06 -0.57 15.46
C ASN A 555 19.31 0.82 16.09
N ALA A 556 18.24 1.49 16.55
CA ALA A 556 18.36 2.78 17.27
C ALA A 556 19.34 2.69 18.45
N GLY A 557 19.23 1.64 19.26
CA GLY A 557 20.15 1.40 20.36
C GLY A 557 21.63 1.36 19.95
N SER A 558 21.92 0.84 18.75
CA SER A 558 23.30 0.79 18.24
C SER A 558 23.90 2.18 17.97
N TYR A 559 23.11 3.12 17.50
CA TYR A 559 23.58 4.49 17.23
C TYR A 559 23.87 5.22 18.52
N ILE A 560 23.02 5.07 19.51
CA ILE A 560 23.19 5.68 20.84
C ILE A 560 24.42 5.11 21.54
N ASP A 561 24.66 3.80 21.44
CA ASP A 561 25.89 3.17 21.97
C ASP A 561 27.17 3.80 21.40
N LEU A 562 27.14 4.28 20.16
CA LEU A 562 28.29 4.91 19.50
C LEU A 562 28.45 6.41 19.84
N SER A 563 27.37 7.09 20.21
CA SER A 563 27.30 8.56 20.33
C SER A 563 27.30 9.07 21.77
N THR A 564 27.01 8.24 22.77
CA THR A 564 26.76 8.67 24.14
C THR A 564 27.99 8.45 25.05
N ASP A 565 28.19 9.35 26.04
CA ASP A 565 29.23 9.22 27.07
C ASP A 565 29.09 7.87 27.81
N PRO A 566 30.17 7.09 27.94
CA PRO A 566 30.15 5.84 28.70
C PRO A 566 29.71 5.97 30.16
N ALA A 567 29.74 7.16 30.72
CA ALA A 567 29.35 7.42 32.14
C ALA A 567 27.85 7.72 32.29
N SER A 568 27.08 7.90 31.23
CA SER A 568 25.65 8.20 31.30
C SER A 568 24.79 6.92 31.46
N ASP A 569 23.60 7.05 32.06
CA ASP A 569 22.58 5.99 32.04
C ASP A 569 21.85 6.01 30.70
N ARG A 570 22.44 5.34 29.70
CA ARG A 570 21.98 5.31 28.32
C ARG A 570 20.52 4.88 28.16
N ILE A 571 20.05 3.98 29.03
CA ILE A 571 18.64 3.53 29.02
C ILE A 571 17.72 4.68 29.42
N MET A 572 18.05 5.39 30.47
CA MET A 572 17.21 6.50 30.95
C MET A 572 17.25 7.68 29.99
N ASP A 573 18.42 8.00 29.43
CA ASP A 573 18.56 9.06 28.42
C ASP A 573 17.72 8.71 27.18
N PHE A 574 17.81 7.47 26.69
CA PHE A 574 17.00 7.01 25.55
C PHE A 574 15.49 7.06 25.83
N LEU A 575 15.05 6.62 27.03
CA LEU A 575 13.64 6.68 27.40
C LEU A 575 13.13 8.13 27.50
N ALA A 576 13.98 9.05 27.97
CA ALA A 576 13.66 10.47 28.01
C ALA A 576 13.53 11.06 26.60
N ASP A 577 14.46 10.76 25.71
CA ASP A 577 14.43 11.20 24.31
C ASP A 577 13.20 10.66 23.58
N ALA A 578 12.91 9.36 23.72
CA ALA A 578 11.73 8.73 23.13
C ALA A 578 10.41 9.34 23.66
N ALA A 579 10.38 9.71 24.97
CA ALA A 579 9.20 10.36 25.55
C ALA A 579 9.04 11.81 25.06
N LEU A 580 10.13 12.54 24.87
CA LEU A 580 10.11 13.89 24.29
C LEU A 580 9.66 13.86 22.83
N ASP A 581 10.17 12.92 22.04
CA ASP A 581 9.75 12.74 20.64
C ASP A 581 8.25 12.40 20.53
N ALA A 582 7.74 11.53 21.38
CA ALA A 582 6.31 11.22 21.45
C ALA A 582 5.45 12.41 21.94
N GLY A 583 6.03 13.34 22.72
CA GLY A 583 5.34 14.48 23.31
C GLY A 583 5.21 15.71 22.40
N ASP A 584 6.13 15.88 21.43
CA ASP A 584 6.05 16.95 20.45
C ASP A 584 4.94 16.61 19.42
N GLY A 585 3.81 17.32 19.46
CA GLY A 585 2.66 17.07 18.58
C GLY A 585 3.07 17.04 17.08
N GLN A 586 2.43 16.17 16.28
CA GLN A 586 2.53 16.26 14.81
C GLN A 586 2.04 17.66 14.37
N ALA A 587 2.66 18.19 13.32
CA ALA A 587 2.16 19.41 12.68
C ALA A 587 0.68 19.23 12.27
N GLU A 588 -0.15 20.24 12.52
CA GLU A 588 -1.59 20.21 12.19
C GLU A 588 -1.82 20.04 10.68
N GLU A 589 -2.98 19.50 10.32
CA GLU A 589 -3.35 19.38 8.91
C GLU A 589 -3.43 20.78 8.25
N GLY A 590 -2.69 20.96 7.15
CA GLY A 590 -2.58 22.26 6.47
C GLY A 590 -1.48 23.18 7.01
N SER A 591 -0.69 22.75 8.03
CA SER A 591 0.51 23.45 8.44
C SER A 591 1.65 23.27 7.45
N ASP A 592 2.58 24.24 7.40
CA ASP A 592 3.80 24.16 6.60
C ASP A 592 4.78 23.14 7.20
N SER A 593 4.69 21.89 6.75
CA SER A 593 5.45 20.76 7.31
C SER A 593 5.84 19.73 6.24
N ILE A 594 7.02 19.12 6.39
CA ILE A 594 7.55 18.10 5.51
C ILE A 594 6.67 16.84 5.60
N GLN A 595 6.34 16.26 4.46
CA GLN A 595 5.45 15.10 4.40
C GLN A 595 6.24 13.79 4.34
N LEU A 596 6.09 12.95 5.36
CA LEU A 596 6.66 11.61 5.41
C LEU A 596 5.59 10.57 5.14
N MET A 597 5.80 9.67 4.16
CA MET A 597 4.80 8.65 3.84
C MET A 597 5.38 7.47 3.08
N THR A 598 4.63 6.36 3.08
CA THR A 598 4.97 5.25 2.19
C THR A 598 4.67 5.62 0.74
N LEU A 599 5.37 4.98 -0.20
CA LEU A 599 5.11 5.11 -1.64
C LEU A 599 3.66 4.81 -2.00
N HIS A 600 3.01 3.84 -1.33
CA HIS A 600 1.59 3.53 -1.53
C HIS A 600 0.67 4.69 -1.11
N SER A 601 0.97 5.33 0.02
CA SER A 601 0.19 6.47 0.52
C SER A 601 0.34 7.72 -0.33
N ALA A 602 1.43 7.81 -1.10
CA ALA A 602 1.69 8.92 -2.01
C ALA A 602 0.84 8.90 -3.28
N LYS A 603 0.15 7.78 -3.57
CA LYS A 603 -0.75 7.70 -4.74
C LYS A 603 -1.85 8.76 -4.65
N GLY A 604 -2.03 9.52 -5.74
CA GLY A 604 -3.00 10.63 -5.80
C GLY A 604 -2.50 11.97 -5.26
N LEU A 605 -1.31 12.01 -4.63
CA LEU A 605 -0.68 13.24 -4.16
C LEU A 605 0.35 13.76 -5.16
N GLU A 606 0.85 15.00 -4.92
CA GLU A 606 1.89 15.64 -5.75
C GLU A 606 2.65 16.66 -4.91
N PHE A 607 3.96 16.79 -5.18
CA PHE A 607 4.85 17.65 -4.41
C PHE A 607 5.93 18.24 -5.33
N PRO A 608 6.26 19.54 -5.18
CA PRO A 608 7.36 20.15 -5.92
C PRO A 608 8.70 19.43 -5.79
N ASN A 609 9.00 18.88 -4.60
CA ASN A 609 10.29 18.25 -4.28
C ASN A 609 10.06 16.88 -3.61
N VAL A 610 10.52 15.80 -4.24
CA VAL A 610 10.32 14.44 -3.79
C VAL A 610 11.64 13.72 -3.57
N TYR A 611 11.77 13.08 -2.43
CA TYR A 611 12.86 12.18 -2.08
C TYR A 611 12.32 10.75 -1.97
N ILE A 612 12.83 9.82 -2.79
CA ILE A 612 12.58 8.39 -2.64
C ILE A 612 13.82 7.78 -1.98
N VAL A 613 13.63 7.26 -0.77
CA VAL A 613 14.74 6.80 0.08
C VAL A 613 14.76 5.28 0.23
N GLY A 614 15.94 4.73 0.55
CA GLY A 614 16.12 3.28 0.67
C GLY A 614 15.97 2.55 -0.65
N MET A 615 16.44 3.15 -1.76
CA MET A 615 16.43 2.55 -3.09
C MET A 615 17.49 1.44 -3.21
N GLU A 616 17.26 0.30 -2.57
CA GLU A 616 18.23 -0.80 -2.40
C GLU A 616 17.59 -2.15 -2.71
N GLU A 617 18.33 -3.04 -3.37
CA GLU A 617 17.89 -4.43 -3.59
C GLU A 617 17.62 -5.13 -2.26
N GLY A 618 16.46 -5.79 -2.16
CA GLY A 618 15.99 -6.44 -0.94
C GLY A 618 15.13 -5.54 -0.05
N MET A 619 15.21 -4.20 -0.22
CA MET A 619 14.38 -3.22 0.47
C MET A 619 13.36 -2.57 -0.48
N PHE A 620 13.81 -2.05 -1.60
CA PHE A 620 12.98 -1.56 -2.69
C PHE A 620 13.67 -1.75 -4.04
N PRO A 621 13.33 -2.82 -4.80
CA PRO A 621 12.26 -3.81 -4.55
C PRO A 621 12.53 -4.70 -3.33
N THR A 622 11.45 -5.17 -2.70
CA THR A 622 11.55 -6.09 -1.56
C THR A 622 12.11 -7.45 -1.99
N GLN A 623 12.78 -8.18 -1.08
CA GLN A 623 13.35 -9.49 -1.37
C GLN A 623 12.31 -10.47 -1.95
N ARG A 624 11.09 -10.48 -1.38
CA ARG A 624 9.99 -11.33 -1.86
C ARG A 624 9.49 -10.97 -3.26
N ALA A 625 9.60 -9.71 -3.64
CA ALA A 625 9.19 -9.26 -4.97
C ALA A 625 10.23 -9.65 -6.02
N ILE A 626 11.51 -9.67 -5.66
CA ILE A 626 12.59 -10.09 -6.56
C ILE A 626 12.41 -11.55 -7.03
N GLU A 627 11.82 -12.39 -6.17
CA GLU A 627 11.61 -13.82 -6.43
C GLU A 627 10.41 -14.12 -7.36
N SER A 628 9.57 -13.11 -7.67
CA SER A 628 8.37 -13.27 -8.49
C SER A 628 8.29 -12.17 -9.56
N PRO A 629 8.27 -12.53 -10.86
CA PRO A 629 8.18 -11.55 -11.94
C PRO A 629 7.00 -10.58 -11.80
N ASP A 630 5.81 -11.10 -11.48
CA ASP A 630 4.59 -10.27 -11.36
C ASP A 630 4.68 -9.27 -10.20
N LYS A 631 5.25 -9.71 -9.06
CA LYS A 631 5.48 -8.84 -7.89
C LYS A 631 6.57 -7.80 -8.17
N LEU A 632 7.59 -8.16 -8.93
CA LEU A 632 8.63 -7.21 -9.35
C LEU A 632 8.05 -6.14 -10.27
N GLU A 633 7.13 -6.50 -11.17
CA GLU A 633 6.42 -5.54 -11.99
C GLU A 633 5.55 -4.59 -11.13
N GLU A 634 4.91 -5.10 -10.06
CA GLU A 634 4.14 -4.27 -9.12
C GLU A 634 5.05 -3.30 -8.35
N GLU A 635 6.22 -3.74 -7.84
CA GLU A 635 7.21 -2.86 -7.21
C GLU A 635 7.75 -1.79 -8.19
N ARG A 636 7.90 -2.13 -9.47
CA ARG A 636 8.29 -1.16 -10.49
C ARG A 636 7.19 -0.13 -10.77
N ARG A 637 5.91 -0.55 -10.76
CA ARG A 637 4.78 0.39 -10.79
C ARG A 637 4.79 1.31 -9.57
N LEU A 638 5.16 0.78 -8.41
CA LEU A 638 5.28 1.57 -7.19
C LEU A 638 6.42 2.59 -7.28
N ALA A 639 7.57 2.23 -7.88
CA ALA A 639 8.64 3.18 -8.17
C ALA A 639 8.17 4.27 -9.15
N TYR A 640 7.50 3.89 -10.23
CA TYR A 640 6.90 4.81 -11.18
C TYR A 640 5.89 5.76 -10.50
N VAL A 641 5.03 5.25 -9.61
CA VAL A 641 4.12 6.09 -8.82
C VAL A 641 4.90 7.09 -8.00
N GLY A 642 5.93 6.67 -7.26
CA GLY A 642 6.75 7.56 -6.45
C GLY A 642 7.43 8.66 -7.27
N MET A 643 8.09 8.29 -8.37
CA MET A 643 8.77 9.23 -9.27
C MET A 643 7.80 10.28 -9.84
N THR A 644 6.60 9.85 -10.26
CA THR A 644 5.58 10.72 -10.84
C THR A 644 4.83 11.58 -9.81
N ARG A 645 5.19 11.51 -8.52
CA ARG A 645 4.72 12.47 -7.50
C ARG A 645 5.48 13.77 -7.55
N ALA A 646 6.71 13.77 -8.09
CA ALA A 646 7.55 14.94 -8.20
C ALA A 646 7.07 15.88 -9.32
N GLU A 647 6.96 17.18 -8.99
CA GLU A 647 6.66 18.21 -9.97
C GLU A 647 7.95 18.80 -10.57
N ARG A 648 8.92 19.18 -9.73
CA ARG A 648 10.11 19.95 -10.11
C ARG A 648 11.41 19.21 -9.89
N GLU A 649 11.58 18.61 -8.71
CA GLU A 649 12.82 17.96 -8.31
C GLU A 649 12.57 16.56 -7.78
N LEU A 650 13.36 15.60 -8.25
CA LEU A 650 13.35 14.22 -7.79
C LEU A 650 14.75 13.81 -7.36
N THR A 651 14.84 13.29 -6.14
CA THR A 651 16.07 12.72 -5.58
C THR A 651 15.83 11.27 -5.20
N LEU A 652 16.69 10.37 -5.67
CA LEU A 652 16.69 8.95 -5.32
C LEU A 652 17.89 8.68 -4.41
N CYS A 653 17.65 8.16 -3.22
CA CYS A 653 18.68 7.90 -2.22
C CYS A 653 18.81 6.40 -1.93
N PHE A 654 20.03 5.94 -1.72
CA PHE A 654 20.34 4.61 -1.22
C PHE A 654 21.56 4.65 -0.32
N ALA A 655 21.69 3.71 0.62
CA ALA A 655 22.84 3.60 1.49
C ALA A 655 23.79 2.50 1.01
N GLU A 656 25.11 2.79 0.94
CA GLU A 656 26.14 1.81 0.63
C GLU A 656 26.33 0.77 1.75
N ARG A 657 25.93 1.16 2.98
CA ARG A 657 25.95 0.34 4.18
C ARG A 657 24.71 0.64 5.00
N ARG A 658 23.95 -0.38 5.33
CA ARG A 658 22.71 -0.24 6.14
C ARG A 658 22.63 -1.30 7.22
N ARG A 659 22.18 -0.93 8.39
CA ARG A 659 21.83 -1.89 9.43
C ARG A 659 20.40 -2.40 9.20
N PHE A 660 20.28 -3.70 9.04
CA PHE A 660 19.01 -4.38 8.89
C PHE A 660 18.98 -5.61 9.80
N GLN A 661 17.94 -5.76 10.62
CA GLN A 661 17.80 -6.84 11.60
C GLN A 661 19.03 -7.00 12.53
N GLY A 662 19.58 -5.88 12.98
CA GLY A 662 20.75 -5.87 13.87
C GLY A 662 22.08 -6.18 13.19
N GLN A 663 22.09 -6.54 11.92
CA GLN A 663 23.30 -6.85 11.15
C GLN A 663 23.64 -5.71 10.18
N GLU A 664 24.92 -5.53 9.96
CA GLU A 664 25.42 -4.58 8.98
C GLU A 664 25.43 -5.25 7.60
N ASN A 665 24.70 -4.67 6.66
CA ASN A 665 24.56 -5.15 5.29
C ASN A 665 25.12 -4.11 4.33
N TYR A 666 25.61 -4.59 3.17
CA TYR A 666 26.10 -3.77 2.07
C TYR A 666 25.19 -3.98 0.85
N PRO A 667 24.00 -3.35 0.85
CA PRO A 667 23.03 -3.57 -0.20
C PRO A 667 23.52 -3.03 -1.53
N GLN A 668 23.05 -3.64 -2.63
CA GLN A 668 23.24 -3.08 -3.96
C GLN A 668 22.20 -1.97 -4.19
N PRO A 669 22.55 -0.92 -4.96
CA PRO A 669 21.56 0.04 -5.40
C PRO A 669 20.38 -0.66 -6.09
N SER A 670 19.18 -0.16 -5.89
CA SER A 670 17.99 -0.65 -6.55
C SER A 670 18.18 -0.74 -8.07
N ARG A 671 17.72 -1.83 -8.68
CA ARG A 671 17.68 -1.97 -10.14
C ARG A 671 16.91 -0.85 -10.82
N PHE A 672 15.95 -0.27 -10.14
CA PHE A 672 15.15 0.85 -10.68
C PHE A 672 16.02 2.09 -10.95
N ILE A 673 17.09 2.31 -10.18
CA ILE A 673 18.06 3.37 -10.48
C ILE A 673 18.82 3.07 -11.76
N HIS A 674 19.22 1.80 -11.96
CA HIS A 674 19.95 1.39 -13.16
C HIS A 674 19.09 1.32 -14.42
N GLU A 675 17.78 1.29 -14.28
CA GLU A 675 16.84 1.33 -15.40
C GLU A 675 16.65 2.76 -15.95
N ILE A 676 17.15 3.79 -15.25
CA ILE A 676 17.14 5.19 -15.70
C ILE A 676 18.37 5.45 -16.58
N PRO A 677 18.22 6.04 -17.78
CA PRO A 677 19.35 6.47 -18.61
C PRO A 677 20.31 7.43 -17.87
N GLU A 678 21.63 7.23 -18.01
CA GLU A 678 22.64 8.02 -17.31
C GLU A 678 22.52 9.53 -17.63
N GLU A 679 22.12 9.89 -18.82
CA GLU A 679 21.94 11.29 -19.26
C GLU A 679 20.79 12.03 -18.54
N LEU A 680 19.89 11.32 -17.90
CA LEU A 680 18.79 11.89 -17.12
C LEU A 680 19.12 12.01 -15.63
N THR A 681 20.29 11.53 -15.20
CA THR A 681 20.67 11.46 -13.79
C THR A 681 21.89 12.32 -13.49
N GLU A 682 21.98 12.80 -12.26
CA GLU A 682 23.12 13.51 -11.71
C GLU A 682 23.54 12.83 -10.39
N ALA A 683 24.73 12.24 -10.36
CA ALA A 683 25.30 11.69 -9.14
C ALA A 683 25.83 12.85 -8.27
N VAL A 684 25.25 13.05 -7.09
CA VAL A 684 25.64 14.14 -6.17
C VAL A 684 27.08 13.94 -5.63
N ARG A 685 27.52 12.68 -5.54
CA ARG A 685 28.90 12.33 -5.22
C ARG A 685 29.31 11.06 -5.95
N PRO A 686 30.62 10.83 -6.15
CA PRO A 686 31.10 9.58 -6.74
C PRO A 686 30.66 8.37 -5.90
N MET A 687 30.13 7.36 -6.53
CA MET A 687 29.89 6.08 -5.87
C MET A 687 31.23 5.46 -5.51
N VAL A 688 31.45 5.18 -4.23
CA VAL A 688 32.67 4.48 -3.77
C VAL A 688 32.46 2.98 -3.96
N TYR A 689 32.05 2.55 -5.15
CA TYR A 689 32.00 1.13 -5.47
C TYR A 689 33.41 0.63 -5.78
N SER A 690 34.06 0.03 -4.81
CA SER A 690 35.19 -0.83 -5.02
C SER A 690 34.74 -2.10 -5.77
N GLY A 691 34.80 -2.08 -7.08
CA GLY A 691 34.94 -3.26 -7.89
C GLY A 691 33.74 -3.96 -8.45
N ILE A 692 32.91 -3.26 -9.23
CA ILE A 692 32.30 -3.90 -10.39
C ILE A 692 32.51 -2.96 -11.58
N SER A 693 33.52 -3.29 -12.35
CA SER A 693 33.85 -2.73 -13.65
C SER A 693 32.59 -2.62 -14.51
N LYS A 694 32.35 -1.45 -15.08
CA LYS A 694 31.37 -1.15 -16.13
C LYS A 694 31.29 -2.32 -17.12
N MET A 695 30.26 -3.15 -16.97
CA MET A 695 29.83 -4.01 -18.05
C MET A 695 29.08 -3.15 -19.04
N ARG A 696 29.87 -2.52 -19.93
CA ARG A 696 29.39 -1.87 -21.14
C ARG A 696 28.49 -2.88 -21.87
N ARG A 697 27.19 -2.64 -21.94
CA ARG A 697 26.30 -3.34 -22.85
C ARG A 697 26.84 -3.09 -24.26
N GLN A 698 27.68 -4.02 -24.75
CA GLN A 698 27.89 -4.17 -26.16
C GLN A 698 26.65 -4.85 -26.74
N THR A 699 25.93 -4.15 -27.59
CA THR A 699 25.04 -4.75 -28.60
C THR A 699 25.71 -6.02 -29.15
N PRO A 700 24.95 -7.08 -29.44
CA PRO A 700 25.53 -8.29 -30.00
C PRO A 700 26.04 -8.00 -31.41
N ALA A 701 27.31 -7.61 -31.49
CA ALA A 701 28.05 -7.69 -32.74
C ALA A 701 28.67 -9.09 -32.78
N THR A 702 28.10 -9.88 -33.68
CA THR A 702 28.71 -11.00 -34.39
C THR A 702 29.72 -11.88 -33.58
N ALA A 703 29.30 -13.11 -33.34
CA ALA A 703 30.12 -14.22 -32.96
C ALA A 703 31.40 -14.33 -33.84
N ALA A 704 32.53 -13.86 -33.31
CA ALA A 704 33.85 -14.24 -33.80
C ALA A 704 34.85 -13.86 -32.71
N ASN A 705 35.15 -14.78 -31.84
CA ASN A 705 36.41 -15.06 -31.11
C ASN A 705 36.16 -15.77 -29.77
N ALA A 706 35.48 -16.91 -29.81
CA ALA A 706 35.42 -17.85 -28.71
C ALA A 706 36.26 -19.08 -29.06
N SER A 707 37.59 -18.92 -29.10
CA SER A 707 38.43 -20.08 -29.47
C SER A 707 39.75 -20.22 -28.68
N THR A 708 39.81 -19.76 -27.41
CA THR A 708 41.00 -19.99 -26.59
C THR A 708 40.74 -20.41 -25.13
N ALA A 709 39.51 -20.55 -24.70
CA ALA A 709 39.25 -21.11 -23.37
C ALA A 709 39.27 -22.66 -23.43
N PRO A 710 40.02 -23.36 -22.57
CA PRO A 710 40.11 -24.83 -22.59
C PRO A 710 38.79 -25.53 -22.19
N TYR A 711 37.86 -24.83 -21.58
CA TYR A 711 36.54 -25.34 -21.14
C TYR A 711 35.42 -24.41 -21.56
N ARG A 712 34.18 -24.96 -21.69
CA ARG A 712 32.94 -24.23 -21.99
C ARG A 712 31.96 -24.40 -20.86
N ILE A 713 31.03 -23.44 -20.73
CA ILE A 713 29.90 -23.57 -19.81
C ILE A 713 29.11 -24.82 -20.20
N GLY A 714 28.81 -25.67 -19.21
CA GLY A 714 28.16 -26.96 -19.40
C GLY A 714 29.14 -28.17 -19.55
N ASP A 715 30.45 -27.93 -19.66
CA ASP A 715 31.42 -29.01 -19.68
C ASP A 715 31.49 -29.74 -18.33
N SER A 716 31.46 -31.07 -18.38
CA SER A 716 31.73 -31.93 -17.22
C SER A 716 33.23 -32.02 -17.00
N VAL A 717 33.66 -31.76 -15.78
CA VAL A 717 35.08 -31.72 -15.41
C VAL A 717 35.32 -32.49 -14.10
N ARG A 718 36.54 -33.04 -13.96
CA ARG A 718 36.99 -33.71 -12.73
C ARG A 718 38.15 -32.95 -12.13
N HIS A 719 38.06 -32.63 -10.85
CA HIS A 719 39.15 -32.07 -10.05
C HIS A 719 39.66 -33.07 -9.02
N ARG A 720 40.95 -33.21 -8.92
CA ARG A 720 41.58 -34.26 -8.07
C ARG A 720 41.16 -34.18 -6.59
N LYS A 721 40.80 -33.01 -6.07
CA LYS A 721 40.41 -32.80 -4.67
C LYS A 721 38.89 -32.68 -4.50
N PHE A 722 38.12 -32.16 -5.48
CA PHE A 722 36.73 -31.82 -5.36
C PHE A 722 35.82 -32.77 -6.11
N GLY A 723 36.35 -33.77 -6.83
CA GLY A 723 35.57 -34.74 -7.57
C GLY A 723 35.03 -34.22 -8.91
N GLU A 724 33.92 -34.79 -9.35
CA GLU A 724 33.26 -34.44 -10.61
C GLU A 724 32.34 -33.25 -10.43
N GLY A 725 32.31 -32.37 -11.43
CA GLY A 725 31.45 -31.16 -11.42
C GLY A 725 31.18 -30.64 -12.83
N CYS A 726 30.29 -29.70 -12.94
CA CYS A 726 29.91 -29.03 -14.18
C CYS A 726 30.34 -27.57 -14.15
N VAL A 727 30.88 -27.08 -15.25
CA VAL A 727 31.26 -25.67 -15.41
C VAL A 727 30.00 -24.81 -15.57
N MET A 728 29.74 -23.94 -14.60
CA MET A 728 28.57 -23.08 -14.56
C MET A 728 28.84 -21.69 -15.14
N ALA A 729 30.04 -21.14 -14.96
CA ALA A 729 30.42 -19.84 -15.50
C ALA A 729 31.92 -19.78 -15.74
N LEU A 730 32.35 -18.92 -16.68
CA LEU A 730 33.76 -18.62 -16.98
C LEU A 730 33.95 -17.11 -16.90
N GLU A 731 35.01 -16.65 -16.23
CA GLU A 731 35.30 -15.23 -16.02
C GLU A 731 36.81 -14.95 -16.09
N GLY A 732 37.16 -13.82 -16.68
CA GLY A 732 38.55 -13.41 -16.87
C GLY A 732 39.17 -13.88 -18.21
N ASN A 733 40.41 -13.49 -18.50
CA ASN A 733 41.12 -13.83 -19.72
C ASN A 733 42.55 -14.21 -19.38
N GLY A 734 43.17 -15.10 -20.22
CA GLY A 734 44.57 -15.53 -20.08
C GLY A 734 44.85 -16.24 -18.75
N GLU A 735 45.89 -15.84 -18.04
CA GLU A 735 46.31 -16.46 -16.77
C GLU A 735 45.32 -16.23 -15.61
N HIS A 736 44.42 -15.24 -15.74
CA HIS A 736 43.40 -14.91 -14.76
C HIS A 736 42.01 -15.52 -15.08
N LEU A 737 41.94 -16.40 -16.10
CA LEU A 737 40.70 -17.09 -16.44
C LEU A 737 40.29 -18.04 -15.32
N ARG A 738 39.12 -17.87 -14.75
CA ARG A 738 38.56 -18.70 -13.69
C ARG A 738 37.22 -19.29 -14.09
N ALA A 739 36.89 -20.46 -13.56
CA ALA A 739 35.65 -21.16 -13.78
C ALA A 739 34.92 -21.34 -12.46
N LEU A 740 33.61 -21.04 -12.44
CA LEU A 740 32.69 -21.51 -11.41
C LEU A 740 32.29 -22.94 -11.76
N ILE A 741 32.58 -23.87 -10.89
CA ILE A 741 32.27 -25.28 -11.09
C ILE A 741 31.44 -25.76 -9.92
N ASN A 742 30.25 -26.34 -10.24
CA ASN A 742 29.43 -27.00 -9.26
C ASN A 742 29.85 -28.48 -9.16
N PHE A 743 30.56 -28.82 -8.10
CA PHE A 743 31.03 -30.18 -7.83
C PHE A 743 29.96 -30.96 -7.08
N ARG A 744 29.77 -32.22 -7.47
CA ARG A 744 28.72 -33.11 -6.93
C ARG A 744 28.80 -33.27 -5.41
N ASP A 745 30.02 -33.35 -4.85
CA ASP A 745 30.24 -33.60 -3.42
C ASP A 745 30.74 -32.37 -2.64
N ALA A 746 31.30 -31.36 -3.37
CA ALA A 746 31.95 -30.20 -2.74
C ALA A 746 31.22 -28.86 -2.98
N GLY A 747 30.07 -28.85 -3.72
CA GLY A 747 29.33 -27.65 -4.07
C GLY A 747 30.09 -26.72 -5.03
N GLU A 748 29.62 -25.47 -5.11
CA GLU A 748 30.18 -24.48 -6.03
C GLU A 748 31.52 -23.95 -5.57
N LYS A 749 32.51 -23.91 -6.50
CA LYS A 749 33.85 -23.38 -6.28
C LYS A 749 34.32 -22.59 -7.48
N TRP A 750 34.90 -21.42 -7.23
CA TRP A 750 35.65 -20.67 -8.22
C TRP A 750 37.09 -21.20 -8.27
N LEU A 751 37.52 -21.63 -9.44
CA LEU A 751 38.90 -22.12 -9.66
C LEU A 751 39.55 -21.34 -10.79
N VAL A 752 40.80 -20.87 -10.57
CA VAL A 752 41.62 -20.25 -11.63
C VAL A 752 42.15 -21.36 -12.50
N LEU A 753 41.79 -21.37 -13.77
CA LEU A 753 42.04 -22.48 -14.69
C LEU A 753 43.54 -22.74 -14.94
N ALA A 754 44.37 -21.71 -14.83
CA ALA A 754 45.82 -21.85 -14.93
C ALA A 754 46.42 -22.77 -13.83
N TYR A 755 45.77 -22.88 -12.68
CA TYR A 755 46.23 -23.63 -11.52
C TYR A 755 45.33 -24.82 -11.16
N ALA A 756 44.10 -24.82 -11.63
CA ALA A 756 43.09 -25.82 -11.33
C ALA A 756 43.24 -27.04 -12.27
N LYS A 757 44.16 -27.92 -12.06
CA LYS A 757 44.34 -29.13 -12.87
C LYS A 757 43.01 -29.91 -13.05
N LEU A 758 42.19 -29.42 -13.96
CA LEU A 758 40.91 -30.02 -14.33
C LEU A 758 41.08 -30.96 -15.50
N GLU A 759 40.40 -32.08 -15.46
CA GLU A 759 40.28 -33.02 -16.56
C GLU A 759 38.86 -32.94 -17.12
N LYS A 760 38.70 -32.83 -18.43
CA LYS A 760 37.39 -32.85 -19.07
C LYS A 760 36.92 -34.30 -19.14
N ILE A 761 35.68 -34.59 -18.72
CA ILE A 761 35.08 -35.91 -18.70
C ILE A 761 34.17 -36.06 -19.92
#